data_7e51fd8323708fff71a33cc42c182f26
#
_entry.id   7e51fd8323708fff71a33cc42c182f26
#
_cell.length_a   1.000
_cell.length_b   1.000
_cell.length_c   1.000
_cell.angle_alpha   90.00
_cell.angle_beta   90.00
_cell.angle_gamma   90.00
#
_symmetry.space_group_name_H-M   'P 1'
#
loop_
_entity.id
_entity.type
_entity.pdbx_description
1 polymer ?
#
loop_
_entity_poly.entity_id
_entity_poly.type
_entity_poly.pdbx_seq_one_letter_code
_entity_poly.pdbx_strand_id
1 'polypeptide(L)'
;MGLTQKILLLTTLLVVALLGTTLAITTYQANQLAHETIDQGLAETRGVWETFQNDRYSKLKTGVRVLANDPYFKAAVETADAATVQDTLKERGSQDLKADFFIATGADGVVIARSDRPGTGEDLSKDPVVMKPLEQGEESETVWRQGDRLFHAVSVPMTTGPDLKGVLIAGYGINEALAGDIRKLTRSEIAYLTHVPGQPPKLSVSSLGPREPALREALARPELAASAQSGQTFQLDLGGEDYVAVSVPLTTISGETAGRVVALRSMAVETASFRQFRNSLLLTSLVVMVLALGAAYFFASRITGPVRRLVGLVERARDGKFTGKVAVDTSDEIGVLARTFNGLLSDLREKEQMIGFLREGMTMLRKGSGVTSEDRGTAMTASMTPLPGGPMPESGTVVNGRYEILESVGKGGMGVVFRAQDRELDEVVALKVLRAEALEEDASLVGRFKQELKLARRITHRNVLRTHDFGEWSGTPYISMEYLEGVTLKDLVRSKGALPLGVGLRIAKQACQGLEAAHIQGVVHRDIKPQNMLILPESGDLKIMDFGIARVSEVERADSDPSLTMAGTVMGTPDYMSPEQASGTPADFRSDIYSLGVVFFEMFTSQLPFTGEKIMTVILGHIQKPPPQPRRLNARIPMDLEAIILKCMEKSPRKRYQNVGEVLAALSAISSETEAA
;
A
#
# COMPACT_ATOMS: atom_id res chain seq x y z
N MET A 1 0.83 -22.07 -0.45
CA MET A 1 0.63 -20.96 0.50
C MET A 1 -0.26 -19.90 -0.12
N GLY A 2 -1.34 -19.52 0.54
CA GLY A 2 -2.22 -18.44 0.08
C GLY A 2 -1.57 -17.05 0.22
N LEU A 3 -2.11 -16.04 -0.47
CA LEU A 3 -1.59 -14.67 -0.47
C LEU A 3 -1.46 -14.11 0.96
N THR A 4 -2.47 -14.34 1.81
CA THR A 4 -2.45 -13.94 3.23
C THR A 4 -1.26 -14.52 3.98
N GLN A 5 -0.96 -15.82 3.76
CA GLN A 5 0.17 -16.48 4.41
C GLN A 5 1.52 -15.95 3.92
N LYS A 6 1.63 -15.61 2.63
CA LYS A 6 2.84 -15.00 2.06
C LYS A 6 3.09 -13.61 2.64
N ILE A 7 2.06 -12.78 2.75
CA ILE A 7 2.16 -11.45 3.34
C ILE A 7 2.58 -11.56 4.82
N LEU A 8 1.93 -12.45 5.57
CA LEU A 8 2.22 -12.64 7.00
C LEU A 8 3.64 -13.16 7.23
N LEU A 9 4.12 -14.07 6.40
CA LEU A 9 5.48 -14.61 6.47
C LEU A 9 6.51 -13.53 6.13
N LEU A 10 6.27 -12.73 5.08
CA LEU A 10 7.18 -11.67 4.68
C LEU A 10 7.27 -10.56 5.75
N THR A 11 6.14 -10.13 6.30
CA THR A 11 6.11 -9.12 7.37
C THR A 11 6.75 -9.64 8.65
N THR A 12 6.53 -10.91 9.02
CA THR A 12 7.18 -11.52 10.18
C THR A 12 8.69 -11.57 10.00
N LEU A 13 9.17 -12.02 8.84
CA LEU A 13 10.60 -12.10 8.54
C LEU A 13 11.26 -10.72 8.59
N LEU A 14 10.62 -9.70 8.02
CA LEU A 14 11.12 -8.33 8.01
C LEU A 14 11.20 -7.74 9.44
N VAL A 15 10.16 -7.94 10.25
CA VAL A 15 10.12 -7.46 11.63
C VAL A 15 11.18 -8.16 12.48
N VAL A 16 11.31 -9.49 12.36
CA VAL A 16 12.33 -10.27 13.10
C VAL A 16 13.75 -9.84 12.68
N ALA A 17 13.99 -9.64 11.40
CA ALA A 17 15.30 -9.16 10.91
C ALA A 17 15.62 -7.76 11.45
N LEU A 18 14.67 -6.84 11.42
CA LEU A 18 14.86 -5.47 11.94
C LEU A 18 15.12 -5.47 13.45
N LEU A 19 14.38 -6.26 14.22
CA LEU A 19 14.56 -6.41 15.66
C LEU A 19 15.91 -7.06 15.99
N GLY A 20 16.27 -8.11 15.27
CA GLY A 20 17.56 -8.78 15.44
C GLY A 20 18.75 -7.86 15.18
N THR A 21 18.70 -7.09 14.11
CA THR A 21 19.77 -6.11 13.79
C THR A 21 19.82 -4.98 14.82
N THR A 22 18.68 -4.44 15.23
CA THR A 22 18.64 -3.39 16.27
C THR A 22 19.21 -3.89 17.59
N LEU A 23 18.85 -5.10 18.02
CA LEU A 23 19.35 -5.71 19.25
C LEU A 23 20.86 -5.97 19.18
N ALA A 24 21.35 -6.48 18.05
CA ALA A 24 22.78 -6.72 17.83
C ALA A 24 23.59 -5.41 17.87
N ILE A 25 23.13 -4.38 17.18
CA ILE A 25 23.77 -3.05 17.18
C ILE A 25 23.77 -2.45 18.58
N THR A 26 22.64 -2.48 19.28
CA THR A 26 22.52 -1.91 20.63
C THR A 26 23.42 -2.65 21.62
N THR A 27 23.51 -3.98 21.53
CA THR A 27 24.40 -4.77 22.40
C THR A 27 25.86 -4.48 22.10
N TYR A 28 26.24 -4.37 20.83
CA TYR A 28 27.62 -4.01 20.43
C TYR A 28 28.01 -2.63 20.93
N GLN A 29 27.14 -1.62 20.72
CA GLN A 29 27.40 -0.26 21.18
C GLN A 29 27.44 -0.17 22.70
N ALA A 30 26.58 -0.90 23.42
CA ALA A 30 26.61 -0.95 24.87
C ALA A 30 27.92 -1.50 25.42
N ASN A 31 28.43 -2.58 24.82
CA ASN A 31 29.73 -3.14 25.23
C ASN A 31 30.87 -2.18 24.94
N GLN A 32 30.91 -1.55 23.78
CA GLN A 32 31.96 -0.58 23.43
C GLN A 32 31.92 0.61 24.41
N LEU A 33 30.76 1.19 24.65
CA LEU A 33 30.60 2.32 25.58
C LEU A 33 30.96 1.92 27.02
N ALA A 34 30.66 0.70 27.45
CA ALA A 34 31.06 0.19 28.76
C ALA A 34 32.59 0.11 28.89
N HIS A 35 33.30 -0.38 27.87
CA HIS A 35 34.77 -0.39 27.87
C HIS A 35 35.34 1.01 27.92
N GLU A 36 34.87 1.95 27.09
CA GLU A 36 35.33 3.35 27.12
C GLU A 36 35.08 4.01 28.47
N THR A 37 33.88 3.79 29.07
CA THR A 37 33.54 4.32 30.40
C THR A 37 34.41 3.73 31.49
N ILE A 38 34.75 2.44 31.41
CA ILE A 38 35.62 1.77 32.36
C ILE A 38 37.04 2.31 32.24
N ASP A 39 37.60 2.40 31.02
CA ASP A 39 38.96 2.90 30.78
C ASP A 39 39.11 4.35 31.28
N GLN A 40 38.13 5.21 30.97
CA GLN A 40 38.10 6.58 31.48
C GLN A 40 38.04 6.60 32.99
N GLY A 41 37.14 5.82 33.61
CA GLY A 41 36.98 5.77 35.04
C GLY A 41 38.18 5.16 35.78
N LEU A 42 38.90 4.22 35.19
CA LEU A 42 40.17 3.71 35.72
C LEU A 42 41.27 4.77 35.68
N ALA A 43 41.33 5.54 34.57
CA ALA A 43 42.26 6.68 34.47
C ALA A 43 41.97 7.77 35.52
N GLU A 44 40.69 8.12 35.72
CA GLU A 44 40.26 9.04 36.80
C GLU A 44 40.63 8.50 38.19
N THR A 45 40.42 7.18 38.41
CA THR A 45 40.80 6.52 39.67
C THR A 45 42.26 6.68 39.97
N ARG A 46 43.13 6.59 39.00
CA ARG A 46 44.56 6.83 39.16
C ARG A 46 44.85 8.27 39.64
N GLY A 47 44.25 9.26 39.00
CA GLY A 47 44.41 10.68 39.42
C GLY A 47 43.91 10.96 40.84
N VAL A 48 42.77 10.37 41.22
CA VAL A 48 42.24 10.48 42.60
C VAL A 48 43.18 9.80 43.58
N TRP A 49 43.67 8.61 43.28
CA TRP A 49 44.62 7.89 44.10
C TRP A 49 45.93 8.68 44.31
N GLU A 50 46.53 9.23 43.25
CA GLU A 50 47.72 10.07 43.33
C GLU A 50 47.49 11.30 44.24
N THR A 51 46.32 11.93 44.11
CA THR A 51 45.93 13.07 44.96
C THR A 51 45.83 12.67 46.44
N PHE A 52 45.20 11.52 46.72
CA PHE A 52 45.09 10.98 48.09
C PHE A 52 46.45 10.65 48.67
N GLN A 53 47.33 10.06 47.93
CA GLN A 53 48.70 9.74 48.35
C GLN A 53 49.46 11.02 48.70
N ASN A 54 49.39 12.02 47.84
CA ASN A 54 50.09 13.29 48.05
C ASN A 54 49.54 14.04 49.28
N ASP A 55 48.22 14.03 49.50
CA ASP A 55 47.60 14.63 50.69
C ASP A 55 48.06 13.94 51.98
N ARG A 56 48.15 12.61 51.97
CA ARG A 56 48.65 11.83 53.12
C ARG A 56 50.11 12.12 53.40
N TYR A 57 50.98 12.17 52.39
CA TYR A 57 52.36 12.57 52.58
C TYR A 57 52.48 13.99 53.10
N SER A 58 51.75 14.94 52.55
CA SER A 58 51.79 16.35 53.00
C SER A 58 51.39 16.50 54.48
N LYS A 59 50.30 15.80 54.88
CA LYS A 59 49.84 15.80 56.28
C LYS A 59 50.87 15.19 57.24
N LEU A 60 51.40 14.00 56.86
CA LEU A 60 52.43 13.35 57.65
C LEU A 60 53.69 14.22 57.76
N LYS A 61 54.16 14.74 56.64
CA LYS A 61 55.39 15.56 56.56
C LYS A 61 55.29 16.78 57.44
N THR A 62 54.14 17.49 57.37
CA THR A 62 53.92 18.68 58.20
C THR A 62 53.98 18.35 59.69
N GLY A 63 53.27 17.31 60.09
CA GLY A 63 53.23 16.93 61.50
C GLY A 63 54.53 16.33 62.03
N VAL A 64 55.16 15.45 61.25
CA VAL A 64 56.46 14.87 61.60
C VAL A 64 57.53 15.96 61.74
N ARG A 65 57.53 16.95 60.83
CA ARG A 65 58.45 18.09 60.88
C ARG A 65 58.27 18.91 62.15
N VAL A 66 57.04 19.12 62.66
CA VAL A 66 56.77 19.82 63.91
C VAL A 66 57.43 19.08 65.09
N LEU A 67 57.22 17.75 65.15
CA LEU A 67 57.78 16.94 66.21
C LEU A 67 59.32 16.80 66.09
N ALA A 68 59.81 16.61 64.88
CA ALA A 68 61.28 16.52 64.60
C ALA A 68 62.04 17.83 64.99
N ASN A 69 61.37 18.97 65.00
CA ASN A 69 61.94 20.25 65.39
C ASN A 69 61.72 20.63 66.86
N ASP A 70 61.00 19.81 67.64
CA ASP A 70 60.85 20.04 69.04
C ASP A 70 62.14 19.91 69.81
N PRO A 71 62.64 20.96 70.51
CA PRO A 71 63.93 20.95 71.22
C PRO A 71 64.03 19.89 72.33
N TYR A 72 62.94 19.64 73.04
CA TYR A 72 62.90 18.60 74.06
C TYR A 72 62.97 17.22 73.53
N PHE A 73 62.24 16.97 72.39
CA PHE A 73 62.30 15.71 71.73
C PHE A 73 63.70 15.42 71.13
N LYS A 74 64.34 16.39 70.49
CA LYS A 74 65.73 16.27 70.02
C LYS A 74 66.70 15.92 71.10
N ALA A 75 66.61 16.57 72.24
CA ALA A 75 67.47 16.31 73.40
C ALA A 75 67.31 14.87 73.92
N ALA A 76 66.12 14.36 74.00
CA ALA A 76 65.84 13.00 74.41
C ALA A 76 66.35 11.96 73.37
N VAL A 77 66.32 12.26 72.07
CA VAL A 77 66.90 11.43 71.02
C VAL A 77 68.40 11.47 71.09
N GLU A 78 69.03 12.63 71.33
CA GLU A 78 70.47 12.76 71.43
C GLU A 78 71.06 12.03 72.66
N THR A 79 70.34 11.98 73.77
CA THR A 79 70.75 11.20 74.97
C THR A 79 70.36 9.72 74.88
N ALA A 80 69.69 9.29 73.82
CA ALA A 80 69.18 7.93 73.61
C ALA A 80 68.27 7.46 74.77
N ASP A 81 67.53 8.39 75.36
CA ASP A 81 66.56 8.09 76.45
C ASP A 81 65.25 7.47 75.82
N ALA A 82 65.31 6.14 75.60
CA ALA A 82 64.24 5.40 74.95
C ALA A 82 62.86 5.54 75.62
N ALA A 83 62.83 5.70 76.92
CA ALA A 83 61.57 5.84 77.66
C ALA A 83 60.90 7.19 77.38
N THR A 84 61.60 8.30 77.50
CA THR A 84 61.12 9.63 77.17
C THR A 84 60.77 9.79 75.70
N VAL A 85 61.55 9.24 74.80
CA VAL A 85 61.26 9.25 73.35
C VAL A 85 59.98 8.46 73.08
N GLN A 86 59.83 7.25 73.63
CA GLN A 86 58.64 6.43 73.43
C GLN A 86 57.35 7.07 73.94
N ASP A 87 57.39 7.66 75.11
CA ASP A 87 56.19 8.32 75.68
C ASP A 87 55.79 9.54 74.84
N THR A 88 56.75 10.36 74.42
CA THR A 88 56.50 11.49 73.49
C THR A 88 55.90 11.03 72.17
N LEU A 89 56.43 9.96 71.57
CA LEU A 89 55.93 9.38 70.31
C LEU A 89 54.48 8.87 70.52
N LYS A 90 54.16 8.25 71.63
CA LYS A 90 52.80 7.75 71.90
C LYS A 90 51.81 8.89 72.18
N GLU A 91 52.21 9.86 72.98
CA GLU A 91 51.30 10.98 73.34
C GLU A 91 51.00 11.85 72.13
N ARG A 92 52.02 12.38 71.42
CA ARG A 92 51.84 13.29 70.31
C ARG A 92 51.45 12.56 68.99
N GLY A 93 51.91 11.36 68.78
CA GLY A 93 51.59 10.58 67.63
C GLY A 93 50.12 10.19 67.57
N SER A 94 49.53 9.84 68.69
CA SER A 94 48.11 9.41 68.72
C SER A 94 47.12 10.57 68.72
N GLN A 95 47.47 11.73 69.29
CA GLN A 95 46.57 12.89 69.45
C GLN A 95 46.52 13.79 68.21
N ASP A 96 47.69 14.15 67.64
CA ASP A 96 47.79 15.18 66.63
C ASP A 96 47.75 14.63 65.16
N LEU A 97 48.37 13.50 64.93
CA LEU A 97 48.58 13.01 63.54
C LEU A 97 47.86 11.74 63.19
N LYS A 98 47.39 10.99 64.21
CA LYS A 98 46.72 9.69 64.00
C LYS A 98 47.51 8.74 63.08
N ALA A 99 48.86 8.86 63.08
CA ALA A 99 49.71 7.95 62.34
C ALA A 99 49.74 6.57 63.00
N ASP A 100 49.88 5.51 62.22
CA ASP A 100 49.85 4.13 62.70
C ASP A 100 51.14 3.78 63.48
N PHE A 101 52.21 4.50 63.17
CA PHE A 101 53.45 4.36 63.91
C PHE A 101 54.31 5.62 63.80
N PHE A 102 55.16 5.75 64.80
CA PHE A 102 56.33 6.65 64.83
C PHE A 102 57.53 5.87 65.24
N ILE A 103 58.70 6.15 64.62
CA ILE A 103 60.01 5.55 64.92
C ILE A 103 61.05 6.66 64.98
N ALA A 104 61.78 6.74 66.05
CA ALA A 104 62.90 7.65 66.21
C ALA A 104 64.21 6.82 66.20
N THR A 105 65.11 7.23 65.34
CA THR A 105 66.47 6.62 65.27
C THR A 105 67.54 7.60 65.73
N GLY A 106 68.65 7.08 66.13
CA GLY A 106 69.84 7.85 66.30
C GLY A 106 70.44 8.30 64.98
N ALA A 107 71.58 9.06 65.03
CA ALA A 107 72.36 9.48 63.86
C ALA A 107 72.98 8.31 63.14
N ASP A 108 73.14 7.16 63.80
CA ASP A 108 73.58 5.89 63.25
C ASP A 108 72.52 5.06 62.54
N GLY A 109 71.28 5.53 62.58
CA GLY A 109 70.10 4.81 62.00
C GLY A 109 69.57 3.69 62.88
N VAL A 110 70.04 3.51 64.10
CA VAL A 110 69.57 2.52 65.06
C VAL A 110 68.31 3.05 65.76
N VAL A 111 67.29 2.24 65.87
CA VAL A 111 65.97 2.61 66.51
C VAL A 111 66.19 2.80 67.99
N ILE A 112 65.87 4.00 68.47
CA ILE A 112 65.85 4.36 69.89
C ILE A 112 64.52 3.97 70.53
N ALA A 113 63.42 4.35 69.85
CA ALA A 113 62.09 4.03 70.32
C ALA A 113 61.12 4.01 69.14
N ARG A 114 59.98 3.29 69.31
CA ARG A 114 58.87 3.28 68.40
C ARG A 114 57.51 3.22 69.17
N SER A 115 56.47 3.76 68.49
CA SER A 115 55.14 3.90 69.16
C SER A 115 54.25 2.64 68.96
N ASP A 116 54.46 1.86 67.95
CA ASP A 116 53.58 0.76 67.54
C ASP A 116 53.87 -0.57 68.26
N ARG A 117 55.07 -0.79 68.69
CA ARG A 117 55.51 -2.00 69.42
C ARG A 117 56.71 -1.70 70.27
N PRO A 118 56.96 -2.48 71.34
CA PRO A 118 58.19 -2.40 72.09
C PRO A 118 59.37 -2.84 71.17
N GLY A 119 60.44 -2.08 71.09
CA GLY A 119 61.64 -2.41 70.34
C GLY A 119 62.60 -1.27 70.31
N THR A 120 63.83 -1.59 70.72
CA THR A 120 65.03 -0.71 70.68
C THR A 120 66.16 -1.51 70.00
N GLY A 121 67.06 -0.82 69.32
CA GLY A 121 68.25 -1.45 68.74
C GLY A 121 68.09 -2.09 67.38
N GLU A 122 66.85 -1.96 66.75
CA GLU A 122 66.70 -2.36 65.35
C GLU A 122 67.54 -1.44 64.46
N ASP A 123 68.42 -2.00 63.60
CA ASP A 123 69.21 -1.23 62.71
C ASP A 123 68.48 -0.99 61.39
N LEU A 124 68.13 0.28 61.14
CA LEU A 124 67.47 0.76 59.92
C LEU A 124 68.38 1.56 59.02
N SER A 125 69.68 1.62 59.33
CA SER A 125 70.65 2.44 58.55
C SER A 125 70.74 2.11 57.05
N LYS A 126 70.43 0.88 56.69
CA LYS A 126 70.39 0.39 55.29
C LYS A 126 68.97 0.41 54.71
N ASP A 127 67.95 0.82 55.51
CA ASP A 127 66.58 0.86 54.98
C ASP A 127 66.37 2.13 54.15
N PRO A 128 65.83 2.03 52.92
CA PRO A 128 65.61 3.18 52.05
C PRO A 128 64.80 4.34 52.67
N VAL A 129 63.97 4.08 53.67
CA VAL A 129 63.20 5.11 54.39
C VAL A 129 64.07 6.03 55.22
N VAL A 130 65.25 5.53 55.64
CA VAL A 130 66.17 6.27 56.56
C VAL A 130 67.45 6.75 55.85
N MET A 131 67.83 6.07 54.79
CA MET A 131 69.10 6.36 54.07
C MET A 131 69.19 7.81 53.60
N LYS A 132 68.15 8.35 52.93
CA LYS A 132 68.18 9.73 52.40
C LYS A 132 68.35 10.78 53.51
N PRO A 133 67.52 10.73 54.58
CA PRO A 133 67.74 11.61 55.72
C PRO A 133 69.11 11.49 56.43
N LEU A 134 69.65 10.27 56.51
CA LEU A 134 70.95 10.04 57.12
C LEU A 134 72.10 10.57 56.28
N GLU A 135 72.07 10.30 54.96
CA GLU A 135 73.21 10.62 54.07
C GLU A 135 73.18 12.06 53.56
N GLN A 136 71.94 12.56 53.24
CA GLN A 136 71.78 13.83 52.55
C GLN A 136 71.15 14.93 53.44
N GLY A 137 70.68 14.56 54.64
CA GLY A 137 69.98 15.49 55.51
C GLY A 137 68.63 16.01 54.97
N GLU A 138 68.08 15.33 53.97
CA GLU A 138 66.84 15.68 53.30
C GLU A 138 65.64 14.82 53.78
N GLU A 139 64.45 15.39 53.81
CA GLU A 139 63.25 14.66 54.09
C GLU A 139 62.95 13.63 52.97
N SER A 140 62.30 12.54 53.36
CA SER A 140 61.94 11.47 52.42
C SER A 140 60.50 11.08 52.54
N GLU A 141 59.90 10.83 51.41
CA GLU A 141 58.55 10.29 51.25
C GLU A 141 58.62 9.00 50.48
N THR A 142 58.03 7.92 50.99
CA THR A 142 58.16 6.61 50.35
C THR A 142 56.98 5.69 50.72
N VAL A 143 56.71 4.72 49.85
CA VAL A 143 55.93 3.55 50.27
C VAL A 143 56.88 2.58 50.97
N TRP A 144 56.60 2.31 52.22
CA TRP A 144 57.41 1.44 53.04
C TRP A 144 56.67 0.11 53.29
N ARG A 145 57.38 -0.99 53.04
CA ARG A 145 56.86 -2.32 53.27
C ARG A 145 57.46 -2.89 54.58
N GLN A 146 56.55 -3.28 55.50
CA GLN A 146 56.93 -4.04 56.66
C GLN A 146 56.20 -5.40 56.66
N GLY A 147 56.91 -6.45 56.29
CA GLY A 147 56.31 -7.78 56.06
C GLY A 147 55.27 -7.75 54.93
N ASP A 148 54.04 -8.14 55.23
CA ASP A 148 52.94 -8.17 54.25
C ASP A 148 52.11 -6.86 54.26
N ARG A 149 52.51 -5.84 55.04
CA ARG A 149 51.84 -4.56 55.16
C ARG A 149 52.54 -3.43 54.46
N LEU A 150 51.82 -2.55 53.84
CA LEU A 150 52.32 -1.36 53.16
C LEU A 150 51.91 -0.10 53.96
N PHE A 151 52.82 0.86 53.95
CA PHE A 151 52.63 2.15 54.63
C PHE A 151 53.07 3.29 53.70
N HIS A 152 52.36 4.39 53.77
CA HIS A 152 52.86 5.69 53.33
C HIS A 152 53.71 6.25 54.46
N ALA A 153 55.03 6.28 54.29
CA ALA A 153 55.98 6.71 55.32
C ALA A 153 56.69 7.99 54.91
N VAL A 154 56.89 8.82 55.92
CA VAL A 154 57.69 10.03 55.79
C VAL A 154 58.80 9.98 56.83
N SER A 155 60.00 10.33 56.45
CA SER A 155 61.13 10.48 57.36
C SER A 155 61.71 11.88 57.28
N VAL A 156 61.95 12.44 58.44
CA VAL A 156 62.46 13.81 58.62
C VAL A 156 63.75 13.77 59.48
N PRO A 157 64.83 14.35 58.99
CA PRO A 157 66.06 14.44 59.80
C PRO A 157 65.85 15.40 60.97
N MET A 158 66.32 15.03 62.15
CA MET A 158 66.44 15.85 63.35
C MET A 158 67.81 16.44 63.45
N THR A 159 67.96 17.73 63.15
CA THR A 159 69.22 18.43 63.11
C THR A 159 69.27 19.51 64.21
N THR A 160 70.51 19.75 64.73
CA THR A 160 70.81 20.90 65.60
C THR A 160 72.02 21.63 65.00
N GLY A 161 71.74 22.74 64.29
CA GLY A 161 72.70 23.34 63.42
C GLY A 161 73.09 22.41 62.27
N PRO A 162 74.41 22.18 61.98
CA PRO A 162 74.80 21.24 60.91
C PRO A 162 74.78 19.77 61.34
N ASP A 163 74.61 19.48 62.66
CA ASP A 163 74.78 18.13 63.22
C ASP A 163 73.46 17.37 63.12
N LEU A 164 73.46 16.21 62.49
CA LEU A 164 72.32 15.27 62.52
C LEU A 164 72.28 14.57 63.91
N LYS A 165 71.15 14.59 64.56
CA LYS A 165 70.86 13.93 65.82
C LYS A 165 70.10 12.63 65.71
N GLY A 166 69.43 12.43 64.59
CA GLY A 166 68.68 11.24 64.30
C GLY A 166 67.64 11.47 63.21
N VAL A 167 66.76 10.48 62.96
CA VAL A 167 65.72 10.55 61.99
C VAL A 167 64.39 10.16 62.65
N LEU A 168 63.34 10.98 62.43
CA LEU A 168 62.01 10.67 62.82
C LEU A 168 61.22 10.16 61.63
N ILE A 169 60.65 8.97 61.75
CA ILE A 169 59.85 8.32 60.74
C ILE A 169 58.40 8.19 61.24
N ALA A 170 57.45 8.52 60.43
CA ALA A 170 56.03 8.24 60.70
C ALA A 170 55.33 7.64 59.48
N GLY A 171 54.32 6.87 59.72
CA GLY A 171 53.61 6.23 58.62
C GLY A 171 52.11 6.05 58.85
N TYR A 172 51.39 6.19 57.75
CA TYR A 172 49.98 5.78 57.66
C TYR A 172 49.92 4.42 56.98
N GLY A 173 49.27 3.45 57.61
CA GLY A 173 49.02 2.15 57.04
C GLY A 173 48.07 2.24 55.81
N ILE A 174 48.41 1.48 54.83
CA ILE A 174 47.49 1.23 53.72
C ILE A 174 46.56 0.12 54.17
N ASN A 175 45.30 0.50 54.50
CA ASN A 175 44.31 -0.35 55.14
C ASN A 175 42.99 -0.37 54.37
N GLU A 176 42.03 -1.21 54.80
CA GLU A 176 40.73 -1.33 54.15
C GLU A 176 39.93 -0.01 54.15
N ALA A 177 40.07 0.83 55.18
CA ALA A 177 39.43 2.12 55.23
C ALA A 177 39.87 3.03 54.07
N LEU A 178 41.19 3.08 53.79
CA LEU A 178 41.72 3.83 52.67
C LEU A 178 41.21 3.28 51.33
N ALA A 179 41.23 1.96 51.14
CA ALA A 179 40.69 1.33 49.94
C ALA A 179 39.20 1.62 49.75
N GLY A 180 38.46 1.59 50.86
CA GLY A 180 37.03 1.93 50.88
C GLY A 180 36.70 3.38 50.56
N ASP A 181 37.55 4.33 51.03
CA ASP A 181 37.35 5.76 50.75
C ASP A 181 37.64 6.11 49.30
N ILE A 182 38.68 5.54 48.71
CA ILE A 182 38.96 5.69 47.28
C ILE A 182 37.84 5.06 46.44
N ARG A 183 37.35 3.88 46.83
CA ARG A 183 36.21 3.23 46.18
C ARG A 183 34.97 4.14 46.16
N LYS A 184 34.61 4.77 47.30
CA LYS A 184 33.43 5.67 47.39
C LYS A 184 33.52 6.83 46.39
N LEU A 185 34.72 7.38 46.19
CA LEU A 185 34.97 8.53 45.33
C LEU A 185 35.03 8.12 43.82
N THR A 186 35.65 7.00 43.52
CA THR A 186 35.95 6.61 42.16
C THR A 186 34.98 5.57 41.59
N ARG A 187 34.18 4.95 42.44
CA ARG A 187 33.36 3.79 42.10
C ARG A 187 34.14 2.57 41.57
N SER A 188 35.45 2.58 41.76
CA SER A 188 36.35 1.48 41.43
C SER A 188 36.70 0.69 42.68
N GLU A 189 36.72 -0.63 42.59
CA GLU A 189 37.27 -1.44 43.66
C GLU A 189 38.81 -1.27 43.68
N ILE A 190 39.38 -1.24 44.84
CA ILE A 190 40.81 -0.99 45.06
C ILE A 190 41.41 -2.17 45.78
N ALA A 191 42.54 -2.67 45.27
CA ALA A 191 43.33 -3.71 45.90
C ALA A 191 44.79 -3.30 45.95
N TYR A 192 45.43 -3.53 47.06
CA TYR A 192 46.87 -3.30 47.25
C TYR A 192 47.60 -4.62 47.32
N LEU A 193 48.62 -4.74 46.50
CA LEU A 193 49.45 -5.93 46.40
C LEU A 193 50.85 -5.62 46.91
N THR A 194 51.38 -6.50 47.73
CA THR A 194 52.82 -6.45 48.08
C THR A 194 53.61 -7.16 47.00
N HIS A 195 54.79 -6.61 46.70
CA HIS A 195 55.73 -7.22 45.77
C HIS A 195 57.03 -7.61 46.49
N VAL A 196 57.36 -8.88 46.34
CA VAL A 196 58.66 -9.41 46.79
C VAL A 196 59.37 -9.93 45.52
N PRO A 197 60.63 -9.48 45.24
CA PRO A 197 61.34 -9.98 44.10
C PRO A 197 61.38 -11.52 44.08
N GLY A 198 61.03 -12.12 42.94
CA GLY A 198 61.02 -13.59 42.79
C GLY A 198 59.78 -14.31 43.37
N GLN A 199 58.80 -13.61 43.92
CA GLN A 199 57.54 -14.18 44.44
C GLN A 199 56.34 -13.61 43.67
N PRO A 200 55.23 -14.36 43.59
CA PRO A 200 54.01 -13.80 43.04
C PRO A 200 53.46 -12.67 43.92
N PRO A 201 52.77 -11.67 43.35
CA PRO A 201 52.20 -10.58 44.11
C PRO A 201 51.17 -11.11 45.12
N LYS A 202 51.28 -10.64 46.35
CA LYS A 202 50.40 -11.08 47.47
C LYS A 202 49.44 -9.96 47.80
N LEU A 203 48.15 -10.29 47.89
CA LEU A 203 47.12 -9.33 48.29
C LEU A 203 47.31 -8.89 49.74
N SER A 204 47.48 -7.58 49.94
CA SER A 204 47.64 -6.96 51.28
C SER A 204 46.29 -6.46 51.82
N VAL A 205 45.57 -5.68 51.00
CA VAL A 205 44.31 -5.03 51.36
C VAL A 205 43.40 -4.95 50.14
N SER A 206 42.12 -5.01 50.32
CA SER A 206 41.14 -4.88 49.25
C SER A 206 39.83 -4.28 49.71
N SER A 207 39.14 -3.56 48.85
CA SER A 207 37.77 -3.08 49.06
C SER A 207 36.70 -4.05 48.55
N LEU A 208 37.11 -5.19 47.94
CA LEU A 208 36.23 -6.16 47.31
C LEU A 208 35.33 -6.97 48.24
N GLY A 209 35.64 -6.95 49.55
CA GLY A 209 34.86 -7.64 50.57
C GLY A 209 34.70 -9.15 50.26
N PRO A 210 33.48 -9.66 50.06
CA PRO A 210 33.22 -11.08 49.85
C PRO A 210 33.93 -11.68 48.62
N ARG A 211 34.36 -10.85 47.66
CA ARG A 211 35.08 -11.29 46.44
C ARG A 211 36.57 -11.33 46.55
N GLU A 212 37.11 -10.94 47.69
CA GLU A 212 38.55 -10.96 47.95
C GLU A 212 39.20 -12.36 47.75
N PRO A 213 38.57 -13.47 48.18
CA PRO A 213 39.13 -14.80 47.93
C PRO A 213 39.29 -15.11 46.43
N ALA A 214 38.34 -14.68 45.60
CA ALA A 214 38.40 -14.86 44.14
C ALA A 214 39.58 -14.07 43.52
N LEU A 215 39.83 -12.83 44.03
CA LEU A 215 40.97 -12.05 43.59
C LEU A 215 42.31 -12.74 43.99
N ARG A 216 42.39 -13.29 45.20
CA ARG A 216 43.60 -14.04 45.65
C ARG A 216 43.85 -15.26 44.72
N GLU A 217 42.82 -15.99 44.39
CA GLU A 217 42.92 -17.14 43.47
C GLU A 217 43.34 -16.69 42.07
N ALA A 218 42.73 -15.61 41.55
CA ALA A 218 43.09 -15.06 40.24
C ALA A 218 44.56 -14.61 40.15
N LEU A 219 45.05 -13.95 41.19
CA LEU A 219 46.45 -13.50 41.25
C LEU A 219 47.47 -14.65 41.42
N ALA A 220 47.01 -15.82 41.84
CA ALA A 220 47.87 -17.02 41.89
C ALA A 220 48.15 -17.58 40.48
N ARG A 221 47.39 -17.17 39.46
CA ARG A 221 47.61 -17.59 38.06
C ARG A 221 48.75 -16.78 37.44
N PRO A 222 49.79 -17.42 36.88
CA PRO A 222 51.00 -16.70 36.39
C PRO A 222 50.69 -15.64 35.33
N GLU A 223 49.71 -15.90 34.46
CA GLU A 223 49.30 -14.96 33.40
C GLU A 223 48.71 -13.67 33.94
N LEU A 224 47.81 -13.76 34.94
CA LEU A 224 47.19 -12.60 35.56
C LEU A 224 48.18 -11.88 36.49
N ALA A 225 49.05 -12.61 37.16
CA ALA A 225 50.14 -12.01 37.93
C ALA A 225 51.07 -11.19 37.03
N ALA A 226 51.40 -11.68 35.83
CA ALA A 226 52.22 -10.96 34.85
C ALA A 226 51.46 -9.72 34.31
N SER A 227 50.15 -9.86 33.99
CA SER A 227 49.31 -8.76 33.56
C SER A 227 49.19 -7.68 34.63
N ALA A 228 49.01 -8.07 35.88
CA ALA A 228 49.03 -7.15 37.01
C ALA A 228 50.37 -6.40 37.18
N GLN A 229 51.47 -6.91 36.64
CA GLN A 229 52.79 -6.27 36.65
C GLN A 229 53.01 -5.36 35.44
N SER A 230 52.29 -5.52 34.31
CA SER A 230 52.54 -4.81 33.07
C SER A 230 52.16 -3.31 33.09
N GLY A 231 51.29 -2.91 34.01
CA GLY A 231 50.74 -1.56 34.06
C GLY A 231 49.71 -1.26 32.96
N GLN A 232 49.34 -2.25 32.13
CA GLN A 232 48.27 -2.15 31.14
C GLN A 232 46.94 -2.58 31.76
N THR A 233 45.83 -2.21 31.10
CA THR A 233 44.51 -2.74 31.47
C THR A 233 44.44 -4.23 31.14
N PHE A 234 43.85 -5.01 32.04
CA PHE A 234 43.65 -6.43 31.88
C PHE A 234 42.28 -6.85 32.40
N GLN A 235 41.78 -7.96 31.89
CA GLN A 235 40.48 -8.49 32.28
C GLN A 235 40.70 -9.68 33.23
N LEU A 236 39.81 -9.83 34.19
CA LEU A 236 39.80 -10.97 35.11
C LEU A 236 38.35 -11.32 35.55
N ASP A 237 38.11 -12.59 35.70
CA ASP A 237 36.85 -13.10 36.26
C ASP A 237 37.00 -13.29 37.78
N LEU A 238 36.12 -12.68 38.55
CA LEU A 238 36.04 -12.82 40.01
C LEU A 238 34.75 -13.49 40.41
N GLY A 239 34.73 -14.83 40.33
CA GLY A 239 33.60 -15.63 40.73
C GLY A 239 32.40 -15.52 39.80
N GLY A 240 32.62 -15.49 38.46
CA GLY A 240 31.61 -15.40 37.42
C GLY A 240 31.20 -13.97 37.07
N GLU A 241 31.95 -12.97 37.54
CA GLU A 241 31.78 -11.57 37.20
C GLU A 241 33.05 -11.01 36.57
N ASP A 242 32.89 -10.47 35.35
CA ASP A 242 34.02 -9.88 34.61
C ASP A 242 34.36 -8.50 35.12
N TYR A 243 35.67 -8.33 35.40
CA TYR A 243 36.27 -7.06 35.81
C TYR A 243 37.33 -6.63 34.81
N VAL A 244 37.44 -5.33 34.60
CA VAL A 244 38.59 -4.70 33.94
C VAL A 244 39.41 -4.02 35.02
N ALA A 245 40.69 -4.26 35.00
CA ALA A 245 41.61 -3.75 36.01
C ALA A 245 42.79 -3.00 35.40
N VAL A 246 43.32 -2.03 36.13
CA VAL A 246 44.58 -1.36 35.85
C VAL A 246 45.45 -1.40 37.08
N SER A 247 46.74 -1.60 36.89
CA SER A 247 47.71 -1.69 37.98
C SER A 247 48.73 -0.57 37.89
N VAL A 248 48.99 0.09 39.05
CA VAL A 248 49.97 1.15 39.16
C VAL A 248 51.04 0.73 40.20
N PRO A 249 52.33 0.85 39.89
CA PRO A 249 53.39 0.49 40.84
C PRO A 249 53.48 1.47 41.99
N LEU A 250 53.73 0.94 43.17
CA LEU A 250 54.08 1.69 44.39
C LEU A 250 55.57 1.60 44.55
N THR A 251 56.25 2.69 44.20
CA THR A 251 57.72 2.72 44.21
C THR A 251 58.26 3.25 45.53
N THR A 252 59.33 2.66 45.99
CA THR A 252 60.16 3.19 47.07
C THR A 252 61.00 4.36 46.59
N ILE A 253 61.67 5.07 47.51
CA ILE A 253 62.56 6.15 47.13
C ILE A 253 63.83 5.66 46.35
N SER A 254 64.19 4.40 46.52
CA SER A 254 65.26 3.76 45.73
C SER A 254 64.85 3.36 44.32
N GLY A 255 63.55 3.61 43.94
CA GLY A 255 63.01 3.22 42.64
C GLY A 255 62.56 1.76 42.57
N GLU A 256 62.72 0.99 43.62
CA GLU A 256 62.20 -0.39 43.69
C GLU A 256 60.70 -0.42 43.88
N THR A 257 60.01 -1.42 43.33
CA THR A 257 58.56 -1.58 43.52
C THR A 257 58.27 -2.31 44.84
N ALA A 258 57.79 -1.58 45.84
CA ALA A 258 57.35 -2.16 47.13
C ALA A 258 56.04 -2.93 47.00
N GLY A 259 55.18 -2.53 46.09
CA GLY A 259 53.87 -3.12 45.86
C GLY A 259 53.18 -2.50 44.67
N ARG A 260 51.93 -2.81 44.51
CA ARG A 260 51.08 -2.22 43.44
C ARG A 260 49.68 -1.92 43.96
N VAL A 261 49.07 -0.87 43.44
CA VAL A 261 47.67 -0.64 43.61
C VAL A 261 46.94 -1.10 42.34
N VAL A 262 45.89 -1.85 42.48
CA VAL A 262 45.04 -2.33 41.38
C VAL A 262 43.67 -1.71 41.56
N ALA A 263 43.23 -0.96 40.56
CA ALA A 263 41.89 -0.48 40.45
C ALA A 263 41.09 -1.39 39.52
N LEU A 264 39.88 -1.80 39.95
CA LEU A 264 39.05 -2.75 39.23
C LEU A 264 37.65 -2.16 39.05
N ARG A 265 37.05 -2.34 37.85
CA ARG A 265 35.65 -2.00 37.57
C ARG A 265 34.90 -3.19 37.03
N SER A 266 33.70 -3.41 37.52
CA SER A 266 32.83 -4.51 37.11
C SER A 266 32.11 -4.16 35.81
N MET A 267 32.28 -5.00 34.79
CA MET A 267 31.49 -4.94 33.54
C MET A 267 30.01 -5.10 33.82
N ALA A 268 29.64 -5.92 34.80
CA ALA A 268 28.26 -6.18 35.17
C ALA A 268 27.57 -4.91 35.73
N VAL A 269 28.29 -4.10 36.51
CA VAL A 269 27.78 -2.85 37.09
C VAL A 269 27.61 -1.79 35.99
N GLU A 270 28.62 -1.59 35.16
CA GLU A 270 28.59 -0.59 34.08
C GLU A 270 27.54 -0.95 33.01
N THR A 271 27.36 -2.22 32.70
CA THR A 271 26.32 -2.67 31.75
C THR A 271 24.93 -2.82 32.36
N ALA A 272 24.75 -2.63 33.67
CA ALA A 272 23.45 -2.83 34.33
C ALA A 272 22.35 -1.90 33.76
N SER A 273 22.65 -0.63 33.54
CA SER A 273 21.73 0.34 32.93
C SER A 273 21.34 -0.06 31.50
N PHE A 274 22.29 -0.60 30.74
CA PHE A 274 22.04 -1.10 29.38
C PHE A 274 21.21 -2.38 29.38
N ARG A 275 21.36 -3.25 30.38
CA ARG A 275 20.52 -4.44 30.54
C ARG A 275 19.06 -4.06 30.80
N GLN A 276 18.80 -3.07 31.63
CA GLN A 276 17.46 -2.58 31.88
C GLN A 276 16.85 -1.96 30.63
N PHE A 277 17.61 -1.13 29.90
CA PHE A 277 17.20 -0.57 28.62
C PHE A 277 16.93 -1.65 27.58
N ARG A 278 17.82 -2.65 27.43
CA ARG A 278 17.63 -3.80 26.54
C ARG A 278 16.35 -4.58 26.84
N ASN A 279 16.07 -4.84 28.11
CA ASN A 279 14.84 -5.56 28.52
C ASN A 279 13.58 -4.75 28.21
N SER A 280 13.62 -3.44 28.41
CA SER A 280 12.54 -2.53 28.00
C SER A 280 12.36 -2.54 26.48
N LEU A 281 13.46 -2.48 25.71
CA LEU A 281 13.44 -2.55 24.27
C LEU A 281 12.86 -3.88 23.77
N LEU A 282 13.22 -5.00 24.37
CA LEU A 282 12.66 -6.32 24.03
C LEU A 282 11.16 -6.37 24.30
N LEU A 283 10.70 -5.84 25.43
CA LEU A 283 9.28 -5.81 25.77
C LEU A 283 8.48 -4.94 24.79
N THR A 284 8.95 -3.71 24.53
CA THR A 284 8.29 -2.82 23.56
C THR A 284 8.32 -3.39 22.16
N SER A 285 9.41 -4.02 21.74
CA SER A 285 9.54 -4.72 20.46
C SER A 285 8.55 -5.86 20.32
N LEU A 286 8.33 -6.64 21.38
CA LEU A 286 7.33 -7.71 21.39
C LEU A 286 5.91 -7.14 21.20
N VAL A 287 5.58 -6.04 21.88
CA VAL A 287 4.27 -5.38 21.72
C VAL A 287 4.09 -4.87 20.28
N VAL A 288 5.10 -4.17 19.74
CA VAL A 288 5.08 -3.69 18.35
C VAL A 288 4.95 -4.84 17.36
N MET A 289 5.65 -5.95 17.58
CA MET A 289 5.55 -7.15 16.74
C MET A 289 4.13 -7.71 16.73
N VAL A 290 3.50 -7.85 17.90
CA VAL A 290 2.12 -8.35 18.01
C VAL A 290 1.14 -7.41 17.30
N LEU A 291 1.29 -6.09 17.48
CA LEU A 291 0.47 -5.10 16.80
C LEU A 291 0.69 -5.13 15.27
N ALA A 292 1.93 -5.23 14.82
CA ALA A 292 2.26 -5.31 13.40
C ALA A 292 1.68 -6.58 12.73
N LEU A 293 1.79 -7.73 13.40
CA LEU A 293 1.19 -8.98 12.94
C LEU A 293 -0.34 -8.92 12.93
N GLY A 294 -0.94 -8.32 13.95
CA GLY A 294 -2.38 -8.08 14.02
C GLY A 294 -2.87 -7.18 12.88
N ALA A 295 -2.17 -6.08 12.62
CA ALA A 295 -2.45 -5.18 11.50
C ALA A 295 -2.26 -5.87 10.15
N ALA A 296 -1.15 -6.60 9.96
CA ALA A 296 -0.89 -7.35 8.73
C ALA A 296 -1.97 -8.41 8.47
N TYR A 297 -2.40 -9.14 9.49
CA TYR A 297 -3.51 -10.08 9.38
C TYR A 297 -4.84 -9.39 9.02
N PHE A 298 -5.14 -8.27 9.68
CA PHE A 298 -6.36 -7.49 9.43
C PHE A 298 -6.41 -6.97 7.99
N PHE A 299 -5.34 -6.33 7.50
CA PHE A 299 -5.27 -5.83 6.12
C PHE A 299 -5.25 -6.99 5.11
N ALA A 300 -4.47 -8.04 5.35
CA ALA A 300 -4.42 -9.19 4.46
C ALA A 300 -5.79 -9.88 4.34
N SER A 301 -6.55 -10.01 5.44
CA SER A 301 -7.90 -10.59 5.41
C SER A 301 -8.90 -9.70 4.68
N ARG A 302 -8.82 -8.38 4.87
CA ARG A 302 -9.69 -7.41 4.17
C ARG A 302 -9.46 -7.36 2.67
N ILE A 303 -8.22 -7.55 2.21
CA ILE A 303 -7.89 -7.54 0.78
C ILE A 303 -8.12 -8.93 0.15
N THR A 304 -7.63 -9.98 0.79
CA THR A 304 -7.61 -11.32 0.18
C THR A 304 -9.00 -11.95 0.10
N GLY A 305 -9.88 -11.65 1.06
CA GLY A 305 -11.25 -12.16 1.08
C GLY A 305 -12.07 -11.76 -0.16
N PRO A 306 -12.26 -10.46 -0.41
CA PRO A 306 -12.96 -9.97 -1.60
C PRO A 306 -12.30 -10.42 -2.92
N VAL A 307 -10.97 -10.37 -3.01
CA VAL A 307 -10.25 -10.79 -4.22
C VAL A 307 -10.47 -12.28 -4.53
N ARG A 308 -10.46 -13.17 -3.54
CA ARG A 308 -10.78 -14.59 -3.75
C ARG A 308 -12.21 -14.81 -4.23
N ARG A 309 -13.18 -14.04 -3.70
CA ARG A 309 -14.57 -14.12 -4.15
C ARG A 309 -14.70 -13.66 -5.61
N LEU A 310 -13.99 -12.59 -5.97
CA LEU A 310 -13.90 -12.11 -7.37
C LEU A 310 -13.32 -13.19 -8.30
N VAL A 311 -12.18 -13.77 -7.95
CA VAL A 311 -11.55 -14.85 -8.75
C VAL A 311 -12.50 -16.02 -8.93
N GLY A 312 -13.17 -16.48 -7.88
CA GLY A 312 -14.11 -17.60 -7.98
C GLY A 312 -15.37 -17.29 -8.80
N LEU A 313 -15.76 -16.00 -8.92
CA LEU A 313 -16.83 -15.58 -9.83
C LEU A 313 -16.35 -15.46 -11.27
N VAL A 314 -15.13 -14.99 -11.49
CA VAL A 314 -14.50 -14.96 -12.83
C VAL A 314 -14.37 -16.38 -13.40
N GLU A 315 -13.91 -17.35 -12.61
CA GLU A 315 -13.83 -18.75 -13.03
C GLU A 315 -15.20 -19.31 -13.40
N ARG A 316 -16.25 -19.05 -12.61
CA ARG A 316 -17.63 -19.45 -12.92
C ARG A 316 -18.18 -18.75 -14.15
N ALA A 317 -17.85 -17.47 -14.36
CA ALA A 317 -18.25 -16.73 -15.54
C ALA A 317 -17.56 -17.29 -16.81
N ARG A 318 -16.32 -17.76 -16.73
CA ARG A 318 -15.63 -18.43 -17.83
C ARG A 318 -16.35 -19.73 -18.27
N ASP A 319 -16.97 -20.42 -17.31
CA ASP A 319 -17.73 -21.65 -17.57
C ASP A 319 -19.19 -21.35 -18.01
N GLY A 320 -19.52 -20.10 -18.39
CA GLY A 320 -20.85 -19.68 -18.83
C GLY A 320 -21.87 -19.54 -17.70
N LYS A 321 -21.45 -19.56 -16.43
CA LYS A 321 -22.34 -19.41 -15.29
C LYS A 321 -22.25 -17.98 -14.73
N PHE A 322 -23.07 -17.08 -15.26
CA PHE A 322 -23.09 -15.67 -14.84
C PHE A 322 -23.94 -15.43 -13.59
N THR A 323 -24.05 -16.41 -12.68
CA THR A 323 -24.84 -16.33 -11.44
C THR A 323 -23.97 -15.89 -10.26
N GLY A 324 -24.45 -14.94 -9.48
CA GLY A 324 -23.80 -14.41 -8.28
C GLY A 324 -23.50 -12.91 -8.38
N LYS A 325 -23.41 -12.26 -7.20
CA LYS A 325 -22.96 -10.87 -7.06
C LYS A 325 -21.81 -10.85 -6.05
N VAL A 326 -20.80 -10.02 -6.27
CA VAL A 326 -19.79 -9.71 -5.24
C VAL A 326 -20.40 -8.74 -4.26
N ALA A 327 -20.42 -9.08 -2.97
CA ALA A 327 -20.80 -8.12 -1.94
C ALA A 327 -19.84 -6.92 -1.97
N VAL A 328 -20.38 -5.72 -2.03
CA VAL A 328 -19.62 -4.46 -2.08
C VAL A 328 -19.61 -3.90 -0.67
N ASP A 329 -18.67 -4.39 0.15
CA ASP A 329 -18.58 -4.01 1.56
C ASP A 329 -17.61 -2.84 1.80
N THR A 330 -16.92 -2.35 0.77
CA THR A 330 -15.89 -1.32 0.86
C THR A 330 -16.11 -0.19 -0.15
N SER A 331 -15.66 1.03 0.20
CA SER A 331 -15.69 2.21 -0.67
C SER A 331 -14.35 2.49 -1.37
N ASP A 332 -13.36 1.61 -1.20
CA ASP A 332 -12.03 1.68 -1.79
C ASP A 332 -11.99 1.13 -3.24
N GLU A 333 -10.80 0.99 -3.79
CA GLU A 333 -10.57 0.48 -5.15
C GLU A 333 -11.14 -0.94 -5.34
N ILE A 334 -11.14 -1.75 -4.28
CA ILE A 334 -11.73 -3.10 -4.28
C ILE A 334 -13.26 -3.00 -4.41
N GLY A 335 -13.87 -2.04 -3.73
CA GLY A 335 -15.30 -1.76 -3.87
C GLY A 335 -15.67 -1.25 -5.27
N VAL A 336 -14.85 -0.38 -5.87
CA VAL A 336 -15.01 0.06 -7.27
C VAL A 336 -14.90 -1.14 -8.22
N LEU A 337 -13.89 -1.96 -8.07
CA LEU A 337 -13.69 -3.16 -8.89
C LEU A 337 -14.87 -4.12 -8.76
N ALA A 338 -15.38 -4.35 -7.55
CA ALA A 338 -16.55 -5.21 -7.31
C ALA A 338 -17.82 -4.66 -7.99
N ARG A 339 -18.08 -3.36 -7.93
CA ARG A 339 -19.20 -2.70 -8.62
C ARG A 339 -19.10 -2.85 -10.14
N THR A 340 -17.93 -2.53 -10.70
CA THR A 340 -17.68 -2.63 -12.16
C THR A 340 -17.84 -4.07 -12.64
N PHE A 341 -17.33 -5.03 -11.87
CA PHE A 341 -17.45 -6.44 -12.18
C PHE A 341 -18.91 -6.94 -12.10
N ASN A 342 -19.68 -6.50 -11.09
CA ASN A 342 -21.10 -6.80 -10.99
C ASN A 342 -21.90 -6.24 -12.18
N GLY A 343 -21.55 -5.03 -12.65
CA GLY A 343 -22.10 -4.44 -13.86
C GLY A 343 -21.86 -5.31 -15.09
N LEU A 344 -20.61 -5.71 -15.29
CA LEU A 344 -20.20 -6.58 -16.40
C LEU A 344 -20.92 -7.95 -16.38
N LEU A 345 -21.06 -8.57 -15.20
CA LEU A 345 -21.82 -9.82 -15.05
C LEU A 345 -23.31 -9.64 -15.37
N SER A 346 -23.89 -8.50 -14.99
CA SER A 346 -25.27 -8.18 -15.34
C SER A 346 -25.44 -8.07 -16.86
N ASP A 347 -24.55 -7.32 -17.51
CA ASP A 347 -24.57 -7.15 -18.98
C ASP A 347 -24.41 -8.47 -19.73
N LEU A 348 -23.50 -9.33 -19.25
CA LEU A 348 -23.29 -10.66 -19.85
C LEU A 348 -24.52 -11.55 -19.66
N ARG A 349 -25.16 -11.52 -18.51
CA ARG A 349 -26.39 -12.29 -18.23
C ARG A 349 -27.56 -11.84 -19.12
N GLU A 350 -27.76 -10.51 -19.21
CA GLU A 350 -28.78 -9.95 -20.09
C GLU A 350 -28.53 -10.32 -21.56
N LYS A 351 -27.26 -10.30 -21.97
CA LYS A 351 -26.87 -10.71 -23.32
C LYS A 351 -27.18 -12.18 -23.60
N GLU A 352 -26.86 -13.07 -22.67
CA GLU A 352 -27.09 -14.51 -22.81
C GLU A 352 -28.60 -14.85 -22.83
N GLN A 353 -29.38 -14.22 -21.97
CA GLN A 353 -30.83 -14.35 -21.97
C GLN A 353 -31.44 -13.89 -23.31
N MET A 354 -30.94 -12.77 -23.84
CA MET A 354 -31.38 -12.27 -25.15
C MET A 354 -31.05 -13.24 -26.27
N ILE A 355 -29.82 -13.77 -26.33
CA ILE A 355 -29.40 -14.73 -27.33
C ILE A 355 -30.25 -16.01 -27.25
N GLY A 356 -30.49 -16.52 -26.04
CA GLY A 356 -31.36 -17.67 -25.80
C GLY A 356 -32.79 -17.43 -26.31
N PHE A 357 -33.39 -16.29 -25.98
CA PHE A 357 -34.70 -15.89 -26.40
C PHE A 357 -34.82 -15.74 -27.94
N LEU A 358 -33.80 -15.14 -28.56
CA LEU A 358 -33.74 -14.97 -30.02
C LEU A 358 -33.61 -16.30 -30.75
N ARG A 359 -32.74 -17.21 -30.28
CA ARG A 359 -32.59 -18.57 -30.86
C ARG A 359 -33.89 -19.35 -30.80
N GLU A 360 -34.60 -19.27 -29.68
CA GLU A 360 -35.89 -19.91 -29.56
C GLU A 360 -36.96 -19.29 -30.51
N GLY A 361 -36.98 -17.94 -30.64
CA GLY A 361 -37.82 -17.22 -31.60
C GLY A 361 -37.57 -17.66 -33.04
N MET A 362 -36.28 -17.76 -33.46
CA MET A 362 -35.92 -18.25 -34.78
C MET A 362 -36.33 -19.72 -35.01
N THR A 363 -36.24 -20.56 -34.00
CA THR A 363 -36.63 -21.97 -34.09
C THR A 363 -38.16 -22.08 -34.30
N MET A 364 -38.95 -21.22 -33.64
CA MET A 364 -40.41 -21.16 -33.87
C MET A 364 -40.77 -20.63 -35.25
N LEU A 365 -40.07 -19.60 -35.74
CA LEU A 365 -40.24 -19.09 -37.12
C LEU A 365 -39.86 -20.14 -38.17
N ARG A 366 -38.82 -20.94 -37.97
CA ARG A 366 -38.43 -22.06 -38.82
C ARG A 366 -39.44 -23.23 -38.78
N LYS A 367 -40.07 -23.53 -37.63
CA LYS A 367 -41.05 -24.61 -37.49
C LYS A 367 -42.44 -24.20 -37.98
N GLY A 368 -42.77 -22.91 -37.93
CA GLY A 368 -44.07 -22.38 -38.43
C GLY A 368 -44.13 -22.25 -39.97
N SER A 369 -42.99 -22.23 -40.64
CA SER A 369 -42.86 -22.27 -42.10
C SER A 369 -42.52 -23.70 -42.54
N GLY A 370 -43.53 -24.56 -42.58
CA GLY A 370 -43.43 -25.90 -43.24
C GLY A 370 -43.34 -25.78 -44.76
N VAL A 371 -42.50 -24.90 -45.29
CA VAL A 371 -42.38 -24.62 -46.73
C VAL A 371 -40.90 -24.79 -47.10
N THR A 372 -40.70 -25.56 -48.15
CA THR A 372 -39.43 -25.88 -48.80
C THR A 372 -38.66 -24.64 -49.23
N SER A 373 -37.38 -24.80 -49.50
CA SER A 373 -36.39 -23.76 -49.80
C SER A 373 -36.69 -22.78 -50.93
N GLU A 374 -37.81 -23.01 -51.67
CA GLU A 374 -38.25 -22.14 -52.77
C GLU A 374 -39.11 -20.96 -52.32
N ASP A 375 -39.64 -20.96 -51.10
CA ASP A 375 -40.61 -19.95 -50.58
C ASP A 375 -39.99 -18.96 -49.58
N ARG A 376 -38.66 -18.89 -49.41
CA ARG A 376 -37.98 -17.92 -48.53
C ARG A 376 -38.11 -16.45 -48.96
N GLY A 377 -38.64 -16.22 -50.18
CA GLY A 377 -38.92 -14.89 -50.72
C GLY A 377 -40.25 -14.25 -50.32
N THR A 378 -41.14 -14.97 -49.59
CA THR A 378 -42.55 -14.58 -49.52
C THR A 378 -43.04 -14.01 -48.17
N ALA A 379 -42.18 -13.87 -47.16
CA ALA A 379 -42.62 -13.35 -45.86
C ALA A 379 -42.72 -11.80 -45.81
N MET A 380 -42.60 -11.10 -46.92
CA MET A 380 -42.77 -9.64 -47.01
C MET A 380 -43.84 -9.23 -48.04
N THR A 381 -44.75 -10.11 -48.45
CA THR A 381 -45.81 -9.74 -49.38
C THR A 381 -47.18 -9.74 -48.72
N ALA A 382 -47.58 -8.57 -48.23
CA ALA A 382 -49.01 -8.21 -48.24
C ALA A 382 -49.28 -7.61 -49.62
N SER A 383 -49.99 -8.43 -50.44
CA SER A 383 -50.84 -8.07 -51.57
C SER A 383 -50.69 -6.68 -52.17
N MET A 384 -49.94 -6.55 -53.25
CA MET A 384 -50.16 -5.49 -54.25
C MET A 384 -49.88 -6.05 -55.64
N THR A 385 -50.83 -5.78 -56.57
CA THR A 385 -50.80 -6.06 -57.98
C THR A 385 -49.50 -5.57 -58.67
N PRO A 386 -48.92 -6.26 -59.65
CA PRO A 386 -47.74 -5.82 -60.35
C PRO A 386 -48.05 -4.63 -61.27
N LEU A 387 -47.42 -3.50 -61.05
CA LEU A 387 -47.36 -2.39 -62.01
C LEU A 387 -46.02 -2.51 -62.78
N PRO A 388 -45.93 -2.09 -64.07
CA PRO A 388 -44.76 -2.23 -64.92
C PRO A 388 -43.63 -1.33 -64.41
N GLY A 389 -42.48 -1.88 -64.18
CA GLY A 389 -41.31 -1.19 -63.68
C GLY A 389 -40.07 -1.46 -64.53
N GLY A 390 -39.09 -0.56 -64.48
CA GLY A 390 -37.83 -0.65 -65.21
C GLY A 390 -37.04 -1.96 -64.98
N PRO A 391 -35.92 -2.20 -65.71
CA PRO A 391 -35.18 -3.45 -65.67
C PRO A 391 -34.66 -3.73 -64.26
N MET A 392 -35.07 -4.90 -63.67
CA MET A 392 -34.53 -5.39 -62.40
C MET A 392 -33.44 -6.46 -62.69
N PRO A 393 -32.34 -6.45 -61.99
CA PRO A 393 -31.29 -7.45 -62.20
C PRO A 393 -31.74 -8.83 -61.71
N GLU A 394 -31.42 -9.85 -62.54
CA GLU A 394 -31.65 -11.27 -62.21
C GLU A 394 -30.41 -11.88 -61.56
N SER A 395 -30.55 -13.06 -60.93
CA SER A 395 -29.41 -13.80 -60.37
C SER A 395 -28.35 -14.07 -61.45
N GLY A 396 -27.09 -13.82 -61.14
CA GLY A 396 -25.95 -13.86 -62.06
C GLY A 396 -25.69 -12.55 -62.82
N THR A 397 -26.58 -11.55 -62.75
CA THR A 397 -26.33 -10.23 -63.35
C THR A 397 -25.21 -9.51 -62.59
N VAL A 398 -24.28 -8.88 -63.34
CA VAL A 398 -23.21 -8.07 -62.74
C VAL A 398 -23.55 -6.61 -62.89
N VAL A 399 -23.91 -5.99 -61.81
CA VAL A 399 -24.25 -4.56 -61.71
C VAL A 399 -22.98 -3.72 -61.69
N ASN A 400 -22.85 -2.81 -62.69
CA ASN A 400 -21.70 -1.91 -62.87
C ASN A 400 -20.31 -2.60 -62.88
N GLY A 401 -20.26 -3.88 -63.36
CA GLY A 401 -19.01 -4.63 -63.40
C GLY A 401 -18.46 -5.09 -62.05
N ARG A 402 -19.13 -4.72 -60.93
CA ARG A 402 -18.65 -4.92 -59.55
C ARG A 402 -19.54 -5.88 -58.76
N TYR A 403 -20.85 -5.68 -58.73
CA TYR A 403 -21.74 -6.41 -57.83
C TYR A 403 -22.43 -7.55 -58.60
N GLU A 404 -22.08 -8.80 -58.33
CA GLU A 404 -22.75 -9.98 -58.87
C GLU A 404 -23.97 -10.36 -58.02
N ILE A 405 -25.15 -10.31 -58.58
CA ILE A 405 -26.39 -10.66 -57.90
C ILE A 405 -26.43 -12.17 -57.63
N LEU A 406 -26.54 -12.54 -56.36
CA LEU A 406 -26.65 -13.92 -55.93
C LEU A 406 -28.13 -14.34 -55.83
N GLU A 407 -28.94 -13.60 -55.08
CA GLU A 407 -30.37 -13.91 -54.87
C GLU A 407 -31.13 -12.64 -54.42
N SER A 408 -32.47 -12.67 -54.61
CA SER A 408 -33.35 -11.62 -54.04
C SER A 408 -33.67 -11.95 -52.59
N VAL A 409 -33.33 -11.03 -51.67
CA VAL A 409 -33.55 -11.20 -50.21
C VAL A 409 -34.87 -10.61 -49.76
N GLY A 410 -35.37 -9.58 -50.43
CA GLY A 410 -36.59 -8.93 -50.04
C GLY A 410 -37.16 -7.98 -51.10
N LYS A 411 -38.50 -7.89 -51.20
CA LYS A 411 -39.19 -6.93 -52.06
C LYS A 411 -39.98 -5.96 -51.18
N GLY A 412 -39.77 -4.67 -51.34
CA GLY A 412 -40.50 -3.63 -50.63
C GLY A 412 -41.15 -2.61 -51.56
N GLY A 413 -41.91 -1.66 -51.01
CA GLY A 413 -42.60 -0.63 -51.80
C GLY A 413 -41.66 0.27 -52.61
N MET A 414 -40.39 0.43 -52.18
CA MET A 414 -39.42 1.35 -52.79
C MET A 414 -38.38 0.66 -53.65
N GLY A 415 -38.31 -0.67 -53.63
CA GLY A 415 -37.30 -1.41 -54.41
C GLY A 415 -37.13 -2.84 -53.99
N VAL A 416 -36.16 -3.50 -54.56
CA VAL A 416 -35.81 -4.89 -54.27
C VAL A 416 -34.41 -4.91 -53.65
N VAL A 417 -34.22 -5.68 -52.58
CA VAL A 417 -32.95 -5.91 -51.93
C VAL A 417 -32.40 -7.27 -52.40
N PHE A 418 -31.20 -7.26 -52.94
CA PHE A 418 -30.48 -8.43 -53.39
C PHE A 418 -29.29 -8.72 -52.48
N ARG A 419 -28.96 -9.96 -52.28
CA ARG A 419 -27.67 -10.42 -51.80
C ARG A 419 -26.73 -10.46 -53.02
N ALA A 420 -25.61 -9.78 -52.92
CA ALA A 420 -24.65 -9.66 -54.02
C ALA A 420 -23.21 -9.86 -53.53
N GLN A 421 -22.37 -10.41 -54.43
CA GLN A 421 -20.92 -10.49 -54.20
C GLN A 421 -20.27 -9.24 -54.77
N ASP A 422 -19.60 -8.47 -53.93
CA ASP A 422 -18.69 -7.42 -54.36
C ASP A 422 -17.40 -8.09 -54.89
N ARG A 423 -17.19 -8.08 -56.20
CA ARG A 423 -16.06 -8.75 -56.87
C ARG A 423 -14.73 -8.02 -56.66
N GLU A 424 -14.75 -6.72 -56.26
CA GLU A 424 -13.56 -5.95 -55.97
C GLU A 424 -13.04 -6.18 -54.55
N LEU A 425 -13.94 -6.32 -53.58
CA LEU A 425 -13.58 -6.51 -52.18
C LEU A 425 -13.69 -7.96 -51.69
N ASP A 426 -14.24 -8.85 -52.53
CA ASP A 426 -14.52 -10.26 -52.24
C ASP A 426 -15.42 -10.43 -51.00
N GLU A 427 -16.40 -9.53 -50.82
CA GLU A 427 -17.32 -9.53 -49.70
C GLU A 427 -18.77 -9.64 -50.16
N VAL A 428 -19.64 -10.25 -49.30
CA VAL A 428 -21.08 -10.29 -49.55
C VAL A 428 -21.71 -9.01 -49.05
N VAL A 429 -22.47 -8.33 -49.92
CA VAL A 429 -23.18 -7.08 -49.61
C VAL A 429 -24.68 -7.20 -49.89
N ALA A 430 -25.46 -6.34 -49.28
CA ALA A 430 -26.85 -6.13 -49.66
C ALA A 430 -26.92 -4.98 -50.67
N LEU A 431 -27.56 -5.26 -51.83
CA LEU A 431 -27.75 -4.28 -52.89
C LEU A 431 -29.24 -3.94 -53.01
N LYS A 432 -29.63 -2.73 -52.57
CA LYS A 432 -31.01 -2.25 -52.68
C LYS A 432 -31.18 -1.49 -53.98
N VAL A 433 -31.90 -2.08 -54.94
CA VAL A 433 -32.20 -1.47 -56.24
C VAL A 433 -33.56 -0.78 -56.14
N LEU A 434 -33.57 0.51 -56.42
CA LEU A 434 -34.78 1.35 -56.28
C LEU A 434 -35.60 1.27 -57.55
N ARG A 435 -36.95 1.43 -57.45
CA ARG A 435 -37.83 1.48 -58.62
C ARG A 435 -37.70 2.84 -59.31
N ALA A 436 -37.58 2.87 -60.63
CA ALA A 436 -37.39 4.07 -61.42
C ALA A 436 -38.60 5.04 -61.33
N GLU A 437 -39.80 4.51 -61.21
CA GLU A 437 -41.08 5.27 -61.13
C GLU A 437 -41.12 6.18 -59.89
N ALA A 438 -40.40 5.83 -58.83
CA ALA A 438 -40.33 6.67 -57.63
C ALA A 438 -39.49 7.96 -57.86
N LEU A 439 -38.78 8.09 -58.97
CA LEU A 439 -37.80 9.14 -59.23
C LEU A 439 -38.01 9.91 -60.55
N GLU A 440 -38.89 9.46 -61.43
CA GLU A 440 -39.08 10.06 -62.76
C GLU A 440 -39.84 11.41 -62.77
N GLU A 441 -40.55 11.76 -61.68
CA GLU A 441 -41.42 12.94 -61.69
C GLU A 441 -40.73 14.26 -61.31
N ASP A 442 -39.49 14.23 -60.72
CA ASP A 442 -38.76 15.48 -60.36
C ASP A 442 -37.27 15.29 -60.25
N ALA A 443 -36.49 15.90 -61.13
CA ALA A 443 -35.02 15.88 -61.12
C ALA A 443 -34.38 16.48 -59.85
N SER A 444 -35.11 17.35 -59.11
CA SER A 444 -34.67 17.92 -57.83
C SER A 444 -34.64 16.90 -56.70
N LEU A 445 -35.53 15.88 -56.77
CA LEU A 445 -35.62 14.79 -55.83
C LEU A 445 -34.38 13.88 -55.83
N VAL A 446 -33.83 13.62 -57.05
CA VAL A 446 -32.59 12.85 -57.19
C VAL A 446 -31.42 13.54 -56.52
N GLY A 447 -31.33 14.85 -56.64
CA GLY A 447 -30.30 15.67 -56.00
C GLY A 447 -30.36 15.59 -54.45
N ARG A 448 -31.54 15.71 -53.87
CA ARG A 448 -31.78 15.62 -52.43
C ARG A 448 -31.54 14.21 -51.88
N PHE A 449 -32.04 13.21 -52.61
CA PHE A 449 -31.76 11.82 -52.31
C PHE A 449 -30.25 11.52 -52.24
N LYS A 450 -29.46 12.01 -53.21
CA LYS A 450 -28.01 11.90 -53.17
C LYS A 450 -27.39 12.61 -51.98
N GLN A 451 -27.95 13.73 -51.57
CA GLN A 451 -27.46 14.47 -50.39
C GLN A 451 -27.76 13.77 -49.07
N GLU A 452 -28.96 13.23 -48.88
CA GLU A 452 -29.33 12.44 -47.70
C GLU A 452 -28.50 11.14 -47.58
N LEU A 453 -28.27 10.46 -48.70
CA LEU A 453 -27.34 9.33 -48.72
C LEU A 453 -25.92 9.70 -48.31
N LYS A 454 -25.41 10.86 -48.77
CA LYS A 454 -24.10 11.32 -48.31
C LYS A 454 -24.05 11.53 -46.79
N LEU A 455 -25.14 11.98 -46.19
CA LEU A 455 -25.23 12.15 -44.75
C LEU A 455 -25.38 10.79 -44.03
N ALA A 456 -26.25 9.91 -44.50
CA ALA A 456 -26.43 8.55 -43.95
C ALA A 456 -25.13 7.74 -43.97
N ARG A 457 -24.30 7.88 -45.02
CA ARG A 457 -23.00 7.23 -45.15
C ARG A 457 -21.99 7.66 -44.06
N ARG A 458 -22.18 8.86 -43.43
CA ARG A 458 -21.32 9.35 -42.34
C ARG A 458 -21.62 8.67 -41.01
N ILE A 459 -22.79 8.01 -40.89
CA ILE A 459 -23.17 7.37 -39.65
C ILE A 459 -22.41 6.04 -39.55
N THR A 460 -21.44 6.00 -38.65
CA THR A 460 -20.71 4.78 -38.33
C THR A 460 -20.98 4.44 -36.87
N HIS A 461 -21.92 3.51 -36.63
CA HIS A 461 -22.28 3.08 -35.29
C HIS A 461 -22.70 1.62 -35.30
N ARG A 462 -22.39 0.87 -34.21
CA ARG A 462 -22.72 -0.56 -34.10
C ARG A 462 -24.22 -0.88 -34.23
N ASN A 463 -25.08 0.05 -33.88
CA ASN A 463 -26.54 -0.10 -33.95
C ASN A 463 -27.17 0.56 -35.19
N VAL A 464 -26.38 0.90 -36.18
CA VAL A 464 -26.84 1.42 -37.48
C VAL A 464 -26.29 0.56 -38.59
N LEU A 465 -27.12 0.20 -39.57
CA LEU A 465 -26.70 -0.54 -40.74
C LEU A 465 -25.76 0.34 -41.60
N ARG A 466 -24.59 -0.17 -41.90
CA ARG A 466 -23.57 0.58 -42.64
C ARG A 466 -23.90 0.64 -44.11
N THR A 467 -24.04 1.84 -44.66
CA THR A 467 -24.16 2.08 -46.08
C THR A 467 -22.77 2.24 -46.68
N HIS A 468 -22.47 1.49 -47.77
CA HIS A 468 -21.16 1.48 -48.40
C HIS A 468 -21.11 2.49 -49.54
N ASP A 469 -21.95 2.29 -50.60
CA ASP A 469 -21.89 3.09 -51.79
C ASP A 469 -23.26 3.28 -52.45
N PHE A 470 -23.32 4.23 -53.37
CA PHE A 470 -24.46 4.52 -54.21
C PHE A 470 -24.03 4.54 -55.66
N GLY A 471 -24.85 3.95 -56.53
CA GLY A 471 -24.61 3.93 -57.96
C GLY A 471 -25.90 3.92 -58.74
N GLU A 472 -25.77 3.86 -60.05
CA GLU A 472 -26.85 3.77 -61.02
C GLU A 472 -26.55 2.62 -62.00
N TRP A 473 -27.52 1.76 -62.24
CA TRP A 473 -27.41 0.65 -63.21
C TRP A 473 -28.60 0.72 -64.16
N SER A 474 -28.30 0.84 -65.47
CA SER A 474 -29.33 0.95 -66.51
C SER A 474 -30.41 2.00 -66.22
N GLY A 475 -30.00 3.15 -65.70
CA GLY A 475 -30.93 4.24 -65.29
C GLY A 475 -31.63 4.01 -63.96
N THR A 476 -31.38 2.90 -63.28
CA THR A 476 -32.00 2.56 -62.01
C THR A 476 -31.00 2.75 -60.87
N PRO A 477 -31.28 3.61 -59.86
CA PRO A 477 -30.39 3.82 -58.74
C PRO A 477 -30.34 2.61 -57.80
N TYR A 478 -29.14 2.36 -57.22
CA TYR A 478 -28.95 1.35 -56.21
C TYR A 478 -28.10 1.86 -55.05
N ILE A 479 -28.25 1.20 -53.90
CA ILE A 479 -27.44 1.43 -52.68
C ILE A 479 -26.81 0.11 -52.27
N SER A 480 -25.49 0.10 -52.07
CA SER A 480 -24.81 -1.03 -51.45
C SER A 480 -24.64 -0.80 -49.93
N MET A 481 -24.84 -1.84 -49.15
CA MET A 481 -24.78 -1.81 -47.68
C MET A 481 -24.28 -3.14 -47.13
N GLU A 482 -23.89 -3.17 -45.85
CA GLU A 482 -23.53 -4.42 -45.17
C GLU A 482 -24.68 -5.43 -45.28
N TYR A 483 -24.35 -6.69 -45.59
CA TYR A 483 -25.28 -7.80 -45.57
C TYR A 483 -25.27 -8.47 -44.21
N LEU A 484 -26.41 -8.56 -43.53
CA LEU A 484 -26.54 -9.16 -42.23
C LEU A 484 -27.72 -10.13 -42.19
N GLU A 485 -27.50 -11.29 -41.59
CA GLU A 485 -28.57 -12.24 -41.31
C GLU A 485 -29.18 -11.91 -39.92
N GLY A 486 -30.48 -11.65 -39.89
CA GLY A 486 -31.15 -11.27 -38.67
C GLY A 486 -32.67 -11.44 -38.75
N VAL A 487 -33.34 -11.12 -37.65
CA VAL A 487 -34.81 -11.12 -37.53
C VAL A 487 -35.27 -9.69 -37.30
N THR A 488 -36.31 -9.24 -38.01
CA THR A 488 -36.83 -7.90 -37.73
C THR A 488 -37.55 -7.88 -36.37
N LEU A 489 -37.52 -6.73 -35.70
CA LEU A 489 -38.24 -6.56 -34.45
C LEU A 489 -39.74 -6.83 -34.63
N LYS A 490 -40.30 -6.55 -35.83
CA LYS A 490 -41.71 -6.86 -36.17
C LYS A 490 -41.97 -8.36 -36.13
N ASP A 491 -41.09 -9.16 -36.75
CA ASP A 491 -41.26 -10.61 -36.78
C ASP A 491 -41.02 -11.22 -35.39
N LEU A 492 -40.12 -10.66 -34.63
CA LEU A 492 -39.88 -11.09 -33.27
C LEU A 492 -41.11 -10.85 -32.36
N VAL A 493 -41.69 -9.65 -32.40
CA VAL A 493 -42.92 -9.33 -31.64
C VAL A 493 -44.11 -10.16 -32.12
N ARG A 494 -44.24 -10.36 -33.43
CA ARG A 494 -45.30 -11.20 -34.00
C ARG A 494 -45.20 -12.67 -33.54
N SER A 495 -43.99 -13.20 -33.44
CA SER A 495 -43.76 -14.62 -33.10
C SER A 495 -43.79 -14.89 -31.60
N LYS A 496 -43.40 -13.94 -30.78
CA LYS A 496 -43.25 -14.11 -29.32
C LYS A 496 -44.29 -13.37 -28.48
N GLY A 497 -45.02 -12.44 -29.08
CA GLY A 497 -45.86 -11.52 -28.34
C GLY A 497 -45.09 -10.41 -27.65
N ALA A 498 -45.58 -9.89 -26.53
CA ALA A 498 -44.89 -8.89 -25.74
C ALA A 498 -43.54 -9.39 -25.22
N LEU A 499 -42.53 -8.60 -25.44
CA LEU A 499 -41.16 -8.99 -25.06
C LEU A 499 -40.94 -8.94 -23.54
N PRO A 500 -40.15 -9.86 -22.96
CA PRO A 500 -39.71 -9.77 -21.59
C PRO A 500 -38.99 -8.44 -21.30
N LEU A 501 -39.14 -7.91 -20.08
CA LEU A 501 -38.66 -6.58 -19.72
C LEU A 501 -37.15 -6.40 -20.03
N GLY A 502 -36.30 -7.34 -19.61
CA GLY A 502 -34.85 -7.25 -19.84
C GLY A 502 -34.47 -7.24 -21.31
N VAL A 503 -35.12 -8.10 -22.13
CA VAL A 503 -34.90 -8.17 -23.59
C VAL A 503 -35.37 -6.86 -24.24
N GLY A 504 -36.59 -6.41 -23.93
CA GLY A 504 -37.13 -5.19 -24.48
C GLY A 504 -36.34 -3.94 -24.12
N LEU A 505 -35.90 -3.81 -22.86
CA LEU A 505 -35.06 -2.69 -22.44
C LEU A 505 -33.71 -2.67 -23.16
N ARG A 506 -33.10 -3.83 -23.39
CA ARG A 506 -31.84 -3.91 -24.16
C ARG A 506 -32.02 -3.46 -25.61
N ILE A 507 -33.09 -3.90 -26.26
CA ILE A 507 -33.47 -3.49 -27.63
C ILE A 507 -33.71 -1.98 -27.65
N ALA A 508 -34.51 -1.46 -26.70
CA ALA A 508 -34.85 -0.04 -26.59
C ALA A 508 -33.59 0.84 -26.42
N LYS A 509 -32.67 0.44 -25.54
CA LYS A 509 -31.40 1.17 -25.33
C LYS A 509 -30.55 1.18 -26.60
N GLN A 510 -30.42 0.05 -27.30
CA GLN A 510 -29.66 -0.04 -28.53
C GLN A 510 -30.30 0.79 -29.66
N ALA A 511 -31.62 0.80 -29.76
CA ALA A 511 -32.32 1.66 -30.71
C ALA A 511 -32.06 3.14 -30.42
N CYS A 512 -32.09 3.55 -29.15
CA CYS A 512 -31.72 4.92 -28.77
C CYS A 512 -30.27 5.26 -29.14
N GLN A 513 -29.32 4.38 -28.87
CA GLN A 513 -27.91 4.59 -29.21
C GLN A 513 -27.66 4.77 -30.71
N GLY A 514 -28.30 3.92 -31.52
CA GLY A 514 -28.20 4.04 -32.98
C GLY A 514 -28.83 5.32 -33.51
N LEU A 515 -30.00 5.70 -32.97
CA LEU A 515 -30.71 6.89 -33.40
C LEU A 515 -29.98 8.17 -32.93
N GLU A 516 -29.40 8.18 -31.74
CA GLU A 516 -28.59 9.29 -31.25
C GLU A 516 -27.38 9.54 -32.14
N ALA A 517 -26.68 8.46 -32.55
CA ALA A 517 -25.55 8.57 -33.47
C ALA A 517 -25.95 9.21 -34.82
N ALA A 518 -27.16 8.95 -35.32
CA ALA A 518 -27.70 9.57 -36.52
C ALA A 518 -28.04 11.05 -36.28
N HIS A 519 -28.71 11.36 -35.19
CA HIS A 519 -29.13 12.74 -34.85
C HIS A 519 -27.92 13.66 -34.63
N ILE A 520 -26.81 13.18 -34.05
CA ILE A 520 -25.54 13.91 -33.92
C ILE A 520 -24.99 14.30 -35.31
N GLN A 521 -25.20 13.48 -36.33
CA GLN A 521 -24.79 13.78 -37.71
C GLN A 521 -25.82 14.65 -38.47
N GLY A 522 -26.88 15.09 -37.77
CA GLY A 522 -27.94 15.88 -38.37
C GLY A 522 -28.93 15.08 -39.23
N VAL A 523 -28.93 13.75 -39.10
CA VAL A 523 -29.81 12.86 -39.89
C VAL A 523 -31.04 12.49 -39.05
N VAL A 524 -32.23 12.83 -39.55
CA VAL A 524 -33.52 12.42 -38.99
C VAL A 524 -34.02 11.19 -39.76
N HIS A 525 -34.42 10.14 -39.04
CA HIS A 525 -34.80 8.85 -39.68
C HIS A 525 -36.12 8.92 -40.40
N ARG A 526 -37.13 9.55 -39.80
CA ARG A 526 -38.49 9.80 -40.33
C ARG A 526 -39.37 8.58 -40.62
N ASP A 527 -38.83 7.34 -40.50
CA ASP A 527 -39.55 6.09 -40.73
C ASP A 527 -39.15 5.02 -39.71
N ILE A 528 -39.08 5.42 -38.42
CA ILE A 528 -38.81 4.49 -37.30
C ILE A 528 -40.00 3.56 -37.12
N LYS A 529 -39.76 2.26 -37.34
CA LYS A 529 -40.75 1.18 -37.17
C LYS A 529 -40.02 -0.16 -36.91
N PRO A 530 -40.70 -1.18 -36.36
CA PRO A 530 -40.06 -2.47 -36.04
C PRO A 530 -39.51 -3.24 -37.26
N GLN A 531 -40.04 -2.99 -38.45
CA GLN A 531 -39.55 -3.57 -39.72
C GLN A 531 -38.17 -3.04 -40.08
N ASN A 532 -37.85 -1.80 -39.67
CA ASN A 532 -36.56 -1.16 -39.94
C ASN A 532 -35.55 -1.39 -38.79
N MET A 533 -35.80 -2.35 -37.91
CA MET A 533 -34.96 -2.73 -36.80
C MET A 533 -34.59 -4.22 -36.93
N LEU A 534 -33.37 -4.51 -37.37
CA LEU A 534 -32.84 -5.87 -37.53
C LEU A 534 -32.11 -6.29 -36.25
N ILE A 535 -32.40 -7.48 -35.75
CA ILE A 535 -31.78 -8.03 -34.55
C ILE A 535 -30.93 -9.23 -34.99
N LEU A 536 -29.65 -9.21 -34.64
CA LEU A 536 -28.69 -10.25 -34.94
C LEU A 536 -28.73 -11.34 -33.86
N PRO A 537 -29.10 -12.58 -34.19
CA PRO A 537 -29.32 -13.63 -33.20
C PRO A 537 -28.06 -14.10 -32.48
N GLU A 538 -26.89 -13.97 -33.13
CA GLU A 538 -25.62 -14.42 -32.56
C GLU A 538 -25.08 -13.49 -31.51
N SER A 539 -25.25 -12.17 -31.69
CA SER A 539 -24.73 -11.14 -30.78
C SER A 539 -25.80 -10.48 -29.91
N GLY A 540 -27.07 -10.58 -30.31
CA GLY A 540 -28.17 -9.83 -29.72
C GLY A 540 -28.09 -8.33 -30.01
N ASP A 541 -27.34 -7.94 -31.06
CA ASP A 541 -27.20 -6.55 -31.45
C ASP A 541 -28.37 -6.14 -32.36
N LEU A 542 -28.88 -4.92 -32.13
CA LEU A 542 -29.87 -4.29 -32.98
C LEU A 542 -29.14 -3.39 -34.00
N LYS A 543 -29.64 -3.42 -35.24
CA LYS A 543 -29.24 -2.53 -36.34
C LYS A 543 -30.47 -1.77 -36.84
N ILE A 544 -30.43 -0.45 -36.83
CA ILE A 544 -31.42 0.42 -37.48
C ILE A 544 -31.09 0.46 -38.97
N MET A 545 -32.11 0.19 -39.80
CA MET A 545 -31.99 0.13 -41.27
C MET A 545 -32.85 1.25 -41.91
N ASP A 546 -32.63 1.52 -43.19
CA ASP A 546 -33.49 2.34 -44.04
C ASP A 546 -33.80 3.74 -43.47
N PHE A 547 -32.76 4.53 -43.16
CA PHE A 547 -32.95 5.95 -42.88
C PHE A 547 -33.75 6.58 -44.01
N GLY A 548 -34.81 7.27 -43.69
CA GLY A 548 -35.98 7.65 -44.50
C GLY A 548 -35.72 8.45 -45.76
N ILE A 549 -34.84 7.90 -46.59
CA ILE A 549 -34.34 8.44 -47.85
C ILE A 549 -35.43 8.77 -48.85
N ALA A 550 -36.63 8.22 -48.65
CA ALA A 550 -37.70 8.31 -49.65
C ALA A 550 -38.89 9.24 -49.27
N ARG A 551 -38.98 9.74 -48.06
CA ARG A 551 -40.07 10.61 -47.60
C ARG A 551 -39.86 12.11 -47.88
N VAL A 552 -38.68 12.52 -48.35
CA VAL A 552 -38.45 13.94 -48.72
C VAL A 552 -39.32 14.36 -49.89
N SER A 553 -39.69 13.42 -50.77
CA SER A 553 -40.53 13.66 -51.93
C SER A 553 -42.04 13.88 -51.60
N GLU A 554 -42.54 13.36 -50.49
CA GLU A 554 -43.99 13.40 -50.16
C GLU A 554 -44.43 14.70 -49.45
N VAL A 555 -43.53 15.28 -48.60
CA VAL A 555 -43.87 16.49 -47.85
C VAL A 555 -44.00 17.72 -48.76
N GLU A 556 -43.23 17.78 -49.80
CA GLU A 556 -43.19 18.94 -50.71
C GLU A 556 -44.20 18.85 -51.86
N ARG A 557 -44.71 17.63 -52.16
CA ARG A 557 -45.88 17.50 -53.02
C ARG A 557 -47.14 18.05 -52.33
N ALA A 558 -47.20 17.96 -51.02
CA ALA A 558 -48.30 18.56 -50.21
C ALA A 558 -48.26 20.07 -50.19
N ASP A 559 -47.06 20.69 -50.30
CA ASP A 559 -46.89 22.13 -50.37
C ASP A 559 -47.22 22.71 -51.75
N SER A 560 -47.12 21.91 -52.82
CA SER A 560 -47.39 22.35 -54.19
C SER A 560 -48.82 22.13 -54.67
N ASP A 561 -49.60 21.17 -54.11
CA ASP A 561 -51.03 20.95 -54.41
C ASP A 561 -51.78 20.29 -53.26
N PRO A 562 -52.54 21.04 -52.48
CA PRO A 562 -53.33 20.50 -51.36
C PRO A 562 -54.42 19.49 -51.75
N SER A 563 -54.80 19.39 -53.05
CA SER A 563 -55.83 18.48 -53.51
C SER A 563 -55.34 17.02 -53.66
N LEU A 564 -54.02 16.79 -53.74
CA LEU A 564 -53.41 15.46 -53.84
C LEU A 564 -53.36 14.73 -52.50
N THR A 565 -53.44 15.42 -51.38
CA THR A 565 -53.51 14.83 -50.04
C THR A 565 -54.86 14.17 -49.73
N MET A 566 -55.91 14.50 -50.48
CA MET A 566 -57.26 13.89 -50.37
C MET A 566 -57.47 12.64 -51.24
N ALA A 567 -56.64 12.36 -52.20
CA ALA A 567 -56.82 11.25 -53.14
C ALA A 567 -55.94 10.04 -52.81
N GLY A 568 -56.15 9.38 -51.69
CA GLY A 568 -55.96 7.92 -51.54
C GLY A 568 -54.58 7.28 -51.67
N THR A 569 -53.48 8.04 -51.82
CA THR A 569 -52.13 7.45 -51.98
C THR A 569 -51.18 7.83 -50.83
N VAL A 570 -51.59 7.48 -49.61
CA VAL A 570 -50.62 7.47 -48.49
C VAL A 570 -49.75 6.24 -48.64
N MET A 571 -48.61 6.39 -49.27
CA MET A 571 -47.62 5.33 -49.42
C MET A 571 -46.84 5.16 -48.13
N GLY A 572 -47.18 4.16 -47.30
CA GLY A 572 -46.52 3.82 -46.04
C GLY A 572 -47.49 3.39 -44.96
N THR A 573 -46.99 2.67 -43.97
CA THR A 573 -47.77 2.20 -42.80
C THR A 573 -47.93 3.36 -41.83
N PRO A 574 -49.12 3.94 -41.60
CA PRO A 574 -49.35 5.11 -40.76
C PRO A 574 -49.19 4.82 -39.25
N ASP A 575 -49.04 3.53 -38.88
CA ASP A 575 -49.10 3.03 -37.51
C ASP A 575 -48.05 3.62 -36.55
N TYR A 576 -46.97 4.18 -37.09
CA TYR A 576 -45.83 4.71 -36.31
C TYR A 576 -45.59 6.21 -36.59
N MET A 577 -46.43 6.85 -37.38
CA MET A 577 -46.29 8.21 -37.85
C MET A 577 -46.42 9.21 -36.69
N SER A 578 -45.57 10.21 -36.60
CA SER A 578 -45.75 11.28 -35.61
C SER A 578 -46.88 12.23 -35.96
N PRO A 579 -47.48 12.93 -34.98
CA PRO A 579 -48.57 13.90 -35.20
C PRO A 579 -48.22 14.98 -36.24
N GLU A 580 -47.00 15.49 -36.20
CA GLU A 580 -46.47 16.49 -37.14
C GLU A 580 -46.34 15.91 -38.56
N GLN A 581 -45.82 14.69 -38.69
CA GLN A 581 -45.80 14.01 -40.00
C GLN A 581 -47.20 13.76 -40.53
N ALA A 582 -48.13 13.32 -39.66
CA ALA A 582 -49.50 13.06 -40.02
C ALA A 582 -50.26 14.34 -40.41
N SER A 583 -49.85 15.49 -39.89
CA SER A 583 -50.43 16.82 -40.20
C SER A 583 -49.70 17.55 -41.32
N GLY A 584 -48.66 16.97 -41.95
CA GLY A 584 -47.88 17.64 -43.00
C GLY A 584 -47.04 18.82 -42.49
N THR A 585 -46.75 18.90 -41.18
CA THR A 585 -45.91 19.95 -40.64
C THR A 585 -44.45 19.51 -40.56
N PRO A 586 -43.47 20.46 -40.55
CA PRO A 586 -42.07 20.09 -40.53
C PRO A 586 -41.70 19.16 -39.38
N ALA A 587 -41.11 18.01 -39.70
CA ALA A 587 -40.67 16.98 -38.78
C ALA A 587 -39.18 17.13 -38.46
N ASP A 588 -38.83 17.16 -37.16
CA ASP A 588 -37.47 17.15 -36.67
C ASP A 588 -37.15 15.82 -35.96
N PHE A 589 -35.98 15.73 -35.30
CA PHE A 589 -35.54 14.56 -34.56
C PHE A 589 -36.54 14.12 -33.44
N ARG A 590 -37.44 14.99 -32.97
CA ARG A 590 -38.47 14.64 -31.98
C ARG A 590 -39.62 13.83 -32.60
N SER A 591 -39.71 13.81 -33.93
CA SER A 591 -40.62 12.90 -34.64
C SER A 591 -40.17 11.45 -34.52
N ASP A 592 -38.86 11.21 -34.62
CA ASP A 592 -38.29 9.87 -34.40
C ASP A 592 -38.50 9.41 -32.95
N ILE A 593 -38.43 10.32 -31.95
CA ILE A 593 -38.74 9.99 -30.54
C ILE A 593 -40.19 9.54 -30.37
N TYR A 594 -41.14 10.17 -31.05
CA TYR A 594 -42.54 9.75 -31.04
C TYR A 594 -42.71 8.35 -31.62
N SER A 595 -42.15 8.11 -32.82
CA SER A 595 -42.21 6.82 -33.50
C SER A 595 -41.55 5.71 -32.68
N LEU A 596 -40.41 6.05 -32.02
CA LEU A 596 -39.75 5.15 -31.08
C LEU A 596 -40.65 4.81 -29.87
N GLY A 597 -41.40 5.77 -29.35
CA GLY A 597 -42.40 5.56 -28.30
C GLY A 597 -43.50 4.57 -28.74
N VAL A 598 -43.97 4.65 -29.99
CA VAL A 598 -44.94 3.72 -30.58
C VAL A 598 -44.32 2.31 -30.72
N VAL A 599 -43.03 2.22 -31.14
CA VAL A 599 -42.29 0.96 -31.20
C VAL A 599 -42.17 0.34 -29.82
N PHE A 600 -41.85 1.11 -28.79
CA PHE A 600 -41.75 0.62 -27.41
C PHE A 600 -43.15 0.17 -26.91
N PHE A 601 -44.20 0.91 -27.19
CA PHE A 601 -45.56 0.50 -26.86
C PHE A 601 -45.87 -0.88 -27.43
N GLU A 602 -45.68 -1.08 -28.77
CA GLU A 602 -45.93 -2.36 -29.42
C GLU A 602 -45.01 -3.48 -28.88
N MET A 603 -43.74 -3.20 -28.68
CA MET A 603 -42.76 -4.17 -28.20
C MET A 603 -43.14 -4.75 -26.83
N PHE A 604 -43.66 -3.91 -25.92
CA PHE A 604 -44.00 -4.34 -24.57
C PHE A 604 -45.45 -4.78 -24.38
N THR A 605 -46.36 -4.44 -25.32
CA THR A 605 -47.77 -4.82 -25.26
C THR A 605 -48.20 -5.82 -26.34
N SER A 606 -47.40 -6.02 -27.38
CA SER A 606 -47.72 -6.75 -28.62
C SER A 606 -48.91 -6.17 -29.37
N GLN A 607 -49.31 -4.92 -29.09
CA GLN A 607 -50.42 -4.24 -29.71
C GLN A 607 -50.02 -2.83 -30.13
N LEU A 608 -50.61 -2.33 -31.22
CA LEU A 608 -50.47 -0.94 -31.63
C LEU A 608 -51.35 -0.02 -30.78
N PRO A 609 -50.90 1.22 -30.46
CA PRO A 609 -51.66 2.15 -29.62
C PRO A 609 -52.92 2.68 -30.34
N PHE A 610 -52.89 2.75 -31.68
CA PHE A 610 -53.99 3.22 -32.49
C PHE A 610 -54.20 2.26 -33.65
N THR A 611 -55.45 1.76 -33.78
CA THR A 611 -55.88 0.83 -34.82
C THR A 611 -57.20 1.27 -35.40
N GLY A 612 -57.52 0.85 -36.63
CA GLY A 612 -58.78 1.17 -37.27
C GLY A 612 -58.92 0.55 -38.64
N GLU A 613 -60.13 0.28 -39.12
CA GLU A 613 -60.39 -0.28 -40.45
C GLU A 613 -59.94 0.67 -41.61
N LYS A 614 -60.00 1.97 -41.34
CA LYS A 614 -59.59 3.01 -42.31
C LYS A 614 -58.28 3.64 -41.90
N ILE A 615 -57.38 3.85 -42.84
CA ILE A 615 -56.09 4.53 -42.64
C ILE A 615 -56.26 5.88 -41.91
N MET A 616 -57.27 6.64 -42.33
CA MET A 616 -57.58 7.94 -41.71
C MET A 616 -57.89 7.84 -40.21
N THR A 617 -58.49 6.73 -39.74
CA THR A 617 -58.77 6.49 -38.31
C THR A 617 -57.50 6.36 -37.49
N VAL A 618 -56.49 5.71 -38.05
CA VAL A 618 -55.17 5.56 -37.44
C VAL A 618 -54.43 6.91 -37.41
N ILE A 619 -54.43 7.64 -38.53
CA ILE A 619 -53.85 8.98 -38.66
C ILE A 619 -54.46 9.95 -37.63
N LEU A 620 -55.81 10.02 -37.53
CA LEU A 620 -56.51 10.84 -36.53
C LEU A 620 -56.20 10.38 -35.10
N GLY A 621 -55.94 9.10 -34.88
CA GLY A 621 -55.47 8.57 -33.60
C GLY A 621 -54.11 9.16 -33.19
N HIS A 622 -53.17 9.23 -34.13
CA HIS A 622 -51.86 9.84 -33.87
C HIS A 622 -51.94 11.35 -33.64
N ILE A 623 -52.83 12.06 -34.34
CA ILE A 623 -52.97 13.51 -34.19
C ILE A 623 -53.71 13.89 -32.91
N GLN A 624 -54.83 13.21 -32.58
CA GLN A 624 -55.81 13.72 -31.59
C GLN A 624 -55.97 12.84 -30.36
N LYS A 625 -55.89 11.50 -30.48
CA LYS A 625 -56.24 10.61 -29.38
C LYS A 625 -55.04 10.43 -28.42
N PRO A 626 -55.26 10.54 -27.09
CA PRO A 626 -54.21 10.17 -26.15
C PRO A 626 -53.89 8.68 -26.29
N PRO A 627 -52.58 8.27 -26.17
CA PRO A 627 -52.22 6.87 -26.20
C PRO A 627 -52.85 6.14 -24.99
N PRO A 628 -53.29 4.87 -25.15
CA PRO A 628 -53.74 4.07 -24.03
C PRO A 628 -52.61 3.78 -23.07
N GLN A 629 -52.95 3.52 -21.81
CA GLN A 629 -51.91 3.19 -20.80
C GLN A 629 -51.36 1.79 -21.08
N PRO A 630 -50.04 1.63 -21.32
CA PRO A 630 -49.42 0.32 -21.59
C PRO A 630 -49.67 -0.74 -20.51
N ARG A 631 -49.70 -0.34 -19.25
CA ARG A 631 -49.95 -1.24 -18.11
C ARG A 631 -51.37 -1.83 -18.06
N ARG A 632 -52.32 -1.21 -18.71
CA ARG A 632 -53.66 -1.82 -18.85
C ARG A 632 -53.66 -3.03 -19.77
N LEU A 633 -52.70 -3.09 -20.72
CA LEU A 633 -52.57 -4.19 -21.66
C LEU A 633 -51.56 -5.24 -21.15
N ASN A 634 -50.50 -4.78 -20.43
CA ASN A 634 -49.52 -5.65 -19.82
C ASN A 634 -49.12 -5.10 -18.42
N ALA A 635 -49.68 -5.68 -17.36
CA ALA A 635 -49.45 -5.26 -15.99
C ALA A 635 -48.00 -5.45 -15.51
N ARG A 636 -47.18 -6.23 -16.24
CA ARG A 636 -45.75 -6.45 -15.93
C ARG A 636 -44.86 -5.25 -16.31
N ILE A 637 -45.39 -4.26 -17.03
CA ILE A 637 -44.65 -3.06 -17.38
C ILE A 637 -44.45 -2.21 -16.12
N PRO A 638 -43.20 -1.85 -15.74
CA PRO A 638 -42.94 -0.95 -14.61
C PRO A 638 -43.54 0.44 -14.83
N MET A 639 -43.90 1.13 -13.76
CA MET A 639 -44.48 2.49 -13.84
C MET A 639 -43.54 3.46 -14.56
N ASP A 640 -42.24 3.36 -14.30
CA ASP A 640 -41.21 4.21 -14.92
C ASP A 640 -41.15 3.99 -16.44
N LEU A 641 -41.26 2.73 -16.90
CA LEU A 641 -41.26 2.42 -18.33
C LEU A 641 -42.55 2.93 -19.01
N GLU A 642 -43.72 2.77 -18.38
CA GLU A 642 -44.95 3.35 -18.87
C GLU A 642 -44.84 4.87 -19.04
N ALA A 643 -44.29 5.56 -18.01
CA ALA A 643 -44.11 7.01 -18.07
C ALA A 643 -43.18 7.43 -19.22
N ILE A 644 -42.09 6.67 -19.47
CA ILE A 644 -41.19 6.92 -20.59
C ILE A 644 -41.91 6.77 -21.93
N ILE A 645 -42.64 5.67 -22.13
CA ILE A 645 -43.39 5.41 -23.36
C ILE A 645 -44.40 6.53 -23.63
N LEU A 646 -45.20 6.88 -22.63
CA LEU A 646 -46.25 7.91 -22.77
C LEU A 646 -45.64 9.29 -23.02
N LYS A 647 -44.49 9.62 -22.39
CA LYS A 647 -43.78 10.87 -22.62
C LYS A 647 -43.19 10.96 -24.03
N CYS A 648 -42.66 9.88 -24.58
CA CYS A 648 -42.26 9.83 -25.97
C CYS A 648 -43.45 10.10 -26.91
N MET A 649 -44.65 9.59 -26.59
CA MET A 649 -45.85 9.67 -27.41
C MET A 649 -46.72 10.93 -27.16
N GLU A 650 -46.19 11.92 -26.43
CA GLU A 650 -46.83 13.23 -26.28
C GLU A 650 -47.11 13.86 -27.65
N LYS A 651 -48.29 14.46 -27.81
CA LYS A 651 -48.72 15.03 -29.12
C LYS A 651 -47.89 16.24 -29.50
N SER A 652 -47.62 17.13 -28.54
CA SER A 652 -46.76 18.27 -28.76
C SER A 652 -45.29 17.87 -28.67
N PRO A 653 -44.45 18.13 -29.70
CA PRO A 653 -43.02 17.86 -29.65
C PRO A 653 -42.29 18.49 -28.47
N ARG A 654 -42.76 19.66 -27.99
CA ARG A 654 -42.18 20.38 -26.85
C ARG A 654 -42.38 19.65 -25.51
N LYS A 655 -43.35 18.75 -25.40
CA LYS A 655 -43.64 17.97 -24.19
C LYS A 655 -42.94 16.62 -24.17
N ARG A 656 -42.38 16.20 -25.31
CA ARG A 656 -41.55 14.98 -25.43
C ARG A 656 -40.19 15.18 -24.80
N TYR A 657 -39.39 14.13 -24.77
CA TYR A 657 -37.96 14.27 -24.60
C TYR A 657 -37.35 15.14 -25.72
N GLN A 658 -36.38 15.98 -25.41
CA GLN A 658 -35.85 16.93 -26.38
C GLN A 658 -34.69 16.36 -27.20
N ASN A 659 -34.14 15.24 -26.80
CA ASN A 659 -33.17 14.44 -27.57
C ASN A 659 -33.26 12.97 -27.16
N VAL A 660 -32.72 12.07 -27.98
CA VAL A 660 -32.78 10.62 -27.73
C VAL A 660 -31.89 10.20 -26.56
N GLY A 661 -30.82 10.96 -26.25
CA GLY A 661 -29.98 10.72 -25.08
C GLY A 661 -30.75 10.83 -23.76
N GLU A 662 -31.73 11.75 -23.67
CA GLU A 662 -32.63 11.81 -22.51
C GLU A 662 -33.50 10.56 -22.36
N VAL A 663 -33.96 9.97 -23.47
CA VAL A 663 -34.72 8.70 -23.48
C VAL A 663 -33.80 7.57 -23.01
N LEU A 664 -32.58 7.51 -23.52
CA LEU A 664 -31.58 6.52 -23.16
C LEU A 664 -31.22 6.59 -21.67
N ALA A 665 -31.03 7.78 -21.15
CA ALA A 665 -30.77 8.00 -19.71
C ALA A 665 -31.94 7.52 -18.84
N ALA A 666 -33.19 7.85 -19.22
CA ALA A 666 -34.38 7.40 -18.51
C ALA A 666 -34.52 5.87 -18.53
N LEU A 667 -34.31 5.22 -19.69
CA LEU A 667 -34.33 3.76 -19.81
C LEU A 667 -33.21 3.10 -19.00
N SER A 668 -32.07 3.75 -18.87
CA SER A 668 -30.92 3.23 -18.12
C SER A 668 -31.12 3.30 -16.61
N ALA A 669 -31.98 4.18 -16.14
CA ALA A 669 -32.36 4.30 -14.73
C ALA A 669 -33.32 3.19 -14.26
N ILE A 670 -33.97 2.48 -15.20
CA ILE A 670 -34.84 1.34 -14.85
C ILE A 670 -33.96 0.17 -14.43
N SER A 671 -34.08 -0.28 -13.17
CA SER A 671 -33.37 -1.45 -12.69
C SER A 671 -34.04 -2.73 -13.21
N SER A 672 -33.23 -3.66 -13.72
CA SER A 672 -33.71 -4.98 -14.18
C SER A 672 -34.14 -5.90 -13.02
N GLU A 673 -34.05 -5.45 -11.78
CA GLU A 673 -34.36 -6.23 -10.57
C GLU A 673 -35.87 -6.30 -10.24
N THR A 674 -36.72 -5.63 -11.00
CA THR A 674 -38.19 -5.60 -10.72
C THR A 674 -38.92 -6.87 -11.20
N GLU A 675 -38.23 -7.90 -11.68
CA GLU A 675 -38.86 -9.18 -12.12
C GLU A 675 -39.15 -10.19 -10.99
N ALA A 676 -38.89 -9.87 -9.71
CA ALA A 676 -39.02 -10.79 -8.58
C ALA A 676 -40.07 -10.33 -7.54
N ALA A 677 -41.21 -9.80 -7.98
CA ALA A 677 -42.35 -9.55 -7.11
C ALA A 677 -43.66 -10.09 -7.75
#